data_c6857e6422fd57ee5aaff9d3b3ab9cf8
#
_entry.id   c6857e6422fd57ee5aaff9d3b3ab9cf8
#
_cell.length_a   1.000
_cell.length_b   1.000
_cell.length_c   1.000
_cell.angle_alpha   90.00
_cell.angle_beta   90.00
_cell.angle_gamma   90.00
#
_symmetry.space_group_name_H-M   'P 1'
#
loop_
_entity.id
_entity.type
_entity.pdbx_description
1 polymer ?
#
loop_
_entity_poly.entity_id
_entity_poly.type
_entity_poly.pdbx_seq_one_letter_code
_entity_poly.pdbx_strand_id
1 'polypeptide(L)'
;MQSQFTDKAKTALLLAGRAAKSLHQNYVGTEHILLGLIKEGTGVASRVLTENGAKEEAIREMIQDLLAPETPNPVIERDGYSPRAEEVLEESHRQAEKAGSALTGTEHILLALLGDGDNVAVRVLQTLSLPLQKIMRDTLLAAGLDPTAYREELGRRQKKSQTGTLELYSRDLTKLAAQGKLDPVVGRDQEIGRVIQILSRRTKNNPCLVGEPGVGKTAIVEGLALRITEGSVPDTVKDKRVLMLDLSGMIAGSKYRGEFEERIRKVIREVTDDGNILLFLDELHTLIGAGGAEGAIDASNILKPSLARGEIQLIGATTLEEYRKYIEKDAALERRFQPVTVEEPTEKEAIGILQGIVSRYEEHHKVKILPEALEAAVHLSNRYINDRKLPDKAIDVMDEAAAAVRLQRMQTTDEATDQAKEIKTLDEKLEQAIRDQDLEEASRLKQKLKEALTRYEKHQKRQEKSRKKGQPEVTAEDIAKVISTWTKVPVSRLTEKESERLLKLESILHKRVIGQEEAVSSVARAMRRGRVGLQDPRRPIGSFLFLGPTGVGKTELSKALAEAMFGSENALIRVDMSEYMEGHSVSKMIGSPPGYVGFDEGGQLSEKVRRNPYSVVLFDEIEKAHPDVFNILLQVLDDGHITDSRGRKVSFKNTVIIMTSNAGAQRIVEPKNLGFAAKEDAQKTYEKMKSGVMEEVKRLFKPEFLNRIDETIVFHQLTKDDMKRIINLLAQSLITRCRTQLDISLTLTPSLKEHIVEKYSNLKMGARPLKRAIQTLIEDALAEEILSGRVKSGDHVSAGFREDKVVFSVKNK
;
A
#
# COMPACT_ATOMS: atom_id res chain seq x y z
N MET A 1 -12.58 -18.36 -45.04
CA MET A 1 -13.76 -18.99 -44.41
C MET A 1 -14.86 -19.36 -45.38
N GLN A 2 -15.29 -18.54 -46.35
CA GLN A 2 -16.45 -18.86 -47.25
C GLN A 2 -16.23 -20.03 -48.23
N SER A 3 -15.03 -20.47 -48.57
CA SER A 3 -14.73 -21.56 -49.49
C SER A 3 -15.00 -22.98 -48.97
N GLN A 4 -15.24 -23.14 -47.71
CA GLN A 4 -15.40 -24.45 -47.02
C GLN A 4 -16.87 -24.86 -46.82
N PHE A 5 -17.83 -24.01 -47.15
CA PHE A 5 -19.27 -24.27 -46.96
C PHE A 5 -19.97 -24.66 -48.28
N THR A 6 -21.00 -25.50 -48.18
CA THR A 6 -21.90 -25.78 -49.30
C THR A 6 -22.70 -24.53 -49.68
N ASP A 7 -23.22 -24.45 -50.89
CA ASP A 7 -23.98 -23.29 -51.32
C ASP A 7 -25.24 -23.02 -50.45
N LYS A 8 -25.87 -24.08 -49.94
CA LYS A 8 -27.00 -23.98 -49.01
C LYS A 8 -26.55 -23.43 -47.65
N ALA A 9 -25.41 -23.85 -47.15
CA ALA A 9 -24.85 -23.33 -45.89
C ALA A 9 -24.46 -21.83 -46.04
N LYS A 10 -23.87 -21.46 -47.18
CA LYS A 10 -23.59 -20.03 -47.50
C LYS A 10 -24.85 -19.19 -47.51
N THR A 11 -25.93 -19.71 -48.17
CA THR A 11 -27.22 -19.04 -48.20
C THR A 11 -27.81 -18.89 -46.78
N ALA A 12 -27.75 -19.92 -45.96
CA ALA A 12 -28.22 -19.86 -44.58
C ALA A 12 -27.45 -18.81 -43.75
N LEU A 13 -26.13 -18.73 -43.88
CA LEU A 13 -25.31 -17.73 -43.19
C LEU A 13 -25.57 -16.30 -43.73
N LEU A 14 -25.84 -16.14 -45.03
CA LEU A 14 -26.22 -14.88 -45.60
C LEU A 14 -27.59 -14.41 -45.09
N LEU A 15 -28.54 -15.33 -44.94
CA LEU A 15 -29.86 -15.10 -44.36
C LEU A 15 -29.77 -14.78 -42.87
N ALA A 16 -28.82 -15.42 -42.12
CA ALA A 16 -28.52 -15.09 -40.72
C ALA A 16 -28.03 -13.64 -40.57
N GLY A 17 -27.14 -13.20 -41.45
CA GLY A 17 -26.69 -11.79 -41.46
C GLY A 17 -27.81 -10.79 -41.79
N ARG A 18 -28.73 -11.15 -42.68
CA ARG A 18 -29.92 -10.32 -42.96
C ARG A 18 -30.90 -10.32 -41.79
N ALA A 19 -31.05 -11.45 -41.11
CA ALA A 19 -31.87 -11.55 -39.89
C ALA A 19 -31.34 -10.67 -38.78
N ALA A 20 -30.03 -10.69 -38.51
CA ALA A 20 -29.39 -9.82 -37.53
C ALA A 20 -29.66 -8.32 -37.84
N LYS A 21 -29.48 -7.90 -39.09
CA LYS A 21 -29.79 -6.52 -39.54
C LYS A 21 -31.27 -6.15 -39.36
N SER A 22 -32.20 -7.10 -39.66
CA SER A 22 -33.63 -6.86 -39.48
C SER A 22 -34.06 -6.75 -38.02
N LEU A 23 -33.27 -7.31 -37.10
CA LEU A 23 -33.45 -7.25 -35.65
C LEU A 23 -32.59 -6.14 -34.98
N HIS A 24 -32.02 -5.23 -35.77
CA HIS A 24 -31.19 -4.10 -35.33
C HIS A 24 -29.96 -4.51 -34.52
N GLN A 25 -29.37 -5.69 -34.79
CA GLN A 25 -28.16 -6.17 -34.16
C GLN A 25 -26.93 -5.92 -35.05
N ASN A 26 -25.83 -5.48 -34.45
CA ASN A 26 -24.57 -5.18 -35.15
C ASN A 26 -23.66 -6.41 -35.35
N TYR A 27 -24.07 -7.57 -34.84
CA TYR A 27 -23.33 -8.83 -34.97
C TYR A 27 -24.26 -10.00 -35.24
N VAL A 28 -23.73 -11.10 -35.80
CA VAL A 28 -24.45 -12.33 -36.05
C VAL A 28 -24.23 -13.30 -34.92
N GLY A 29 -25.23 -13.54 -34.07
CA GLY A 29 -25.20 -14.53 -32.98
C GLY A 29 -25.71 -15.91 -33.44
N THR A 30 -25.68 -16.87 -32.52
CA THR A 30 -26.14 -18.25 -32.72
C THR A 30 -27.63 -18.32 -33.04
N GLU A 31 -28.46 -17.45 -32.50
CA GLU A 31 -29.89 -17.26 -32.72
C GLU A 31 -30.17 -16.83 -34.18
N HIS A 32 -29.33 -15.96 -34.70
CA HIS A 32 -29.45 -15.51 -36.11
C HIS A 32 -29.05 -16.63 -37.06
N ILE A 33 -28.04 -17.45 -36.71
CA ILE A 33 -27.66 -18.62 -37.51
C ILE A 33 -28.81 -19.62 -37.52
N LEU A 34 -29.48 -19.89 -36.42
CA LEU A 34 -30.65 -20.77 -36.35
C LEU A 34 -31.76 -20.27 -37.26
N LEU A 35 -32.06 -18.96 -37.20
CA LEU A 35 -33.08 -18.34 -38.06
C LEU A 35 -32.71 -18.43 -39.56
N GLY A 36 -31.41 -18.25 -39.85
CA GLY A 36 -30.89 -18.40 -41.22
C GLY A 36 -31.02 -19.83 -41.75
N LEU A 37 -30.76 -20.84 -40.91
CA LEU A 37 -30.93 -22.26 -41.28
C LEU A 37 -32.37 -22.63 -41.60
N ILE A 38 -33.35 -22.08 -40.89
CA ILE A 38 -34.78 -22.32 -41.18
C ILE A 38 -35.20 -21.59 -42.45
N LYS A 39 -34.81 -20.34 -42.62
CA LYS A 39 -35.15 -19.51 -43.76
C LYS A 39 -34.59 -20.02 -45.10
N GLU A 40 -33.50 -20.75 -45.07
CA GLU A 40 -32.94 -21.35 -46.30
C GLU A 40 -33.91 -22.33 -46.97
N GLY A 41 -34.72 -23.05 -46.20
CA GLY A 41 -35.91 -23.78 -46.66
C GLY A 41 -35.64 -25.13 -47.39
N THR A 42 -34.47 -25.32 -47.99
CA THR A 42 -34.15 -26.49 -48.85
C THR A 42 -33.07 -27.40 -48.30
N GLY A 43 -32.31 -26.95 -47.25
CA GLY A 43 -31.23 -27.66 -46.61
C GLY A 43 -31.73 -28.74 -45.64
N VAL A 44 -30.81 -29.63 -45.24
CA VAL A 44 -31.08 -30.69 -44.29
C VAL A 44 -31.54 -30.13 -42.95
N ALA A 45 -30.84 -29.09 -42.44
CA ALA A 45 -31.18 -28.43 -41.18
C ALA A 45 -32.62 -27.84 -41.20
N SER A 46 -32.99 -27.13 -42.26
CA SER A 46 -34.33 -26.57 -42.38
C SER A 46 -35.41 -27.66 -42.37
N ARG A 47 -35.22 -28.75 -43.12
CA ARG A 47 -36.13 -29.87 -43.15
C ARG A 47 -36.32 -30.51 -41.79
N VAL A 48 -35.21 -30.87 -41.13
CA VAL A 48 -35.25 -31.51 -39.82
C VAL A 48 -35.93 -30.61 -38.79
N LEU A 49 -35.60 -29.34 -38.74
CA LEU A 49 -36.22 -28.38 -37.85
C LEU A 49 -37.74 -28.25 -38.10
N THR A 50 -38.16 -28.14 -39.34
CA THR A 50 -39.57 -27.99 -39.73
C THR A 50 -40.39 -29.27 -39.45
N GLU A 51 -39.85 -30.47 -39.73
CA GLU A 51 -40.46 -31.74 -39.43
C GLU A 51 -40.65 -31.99 -37.91
N ASN A 52 -39.78 -31.37 -37.08
CA ASN A 52 -39.87 -31.40 -35.61
C ASN A 52 -40.63 -30.20 -35.03
N GLY A 53 -41.34 -29.41 -35.83
CA GLY A 53 -42.29 -28.42 -35.40
C GLY A 53 -41.69 -26.99 -35.22
N ALA A 54 -40.47 -26.76 -35.63
CA ALA A 54 -39.89 -25.42 -35.63
C ALA A 54 -40.51 -24.55 -36.72
N LYS A 55 -41.17 -23.46 -36.34
CA LYS A 55 -41.73 -22.46 -37.26
C LYS A 55 -40.90 -21.18 -37.22
N GLU A 56 -40.64 -20.63 -38.40
CA GLU A 56 -39.82 -19.42 -38.57
C GLU A 56 -40.40 -18.25 -37.74
N GLU A 57 -41.71 -18.03 -37.78
CA GLU A 57 -42.38 -16.95 -37.08
C GLU A 57 -42.23 -17.05 -35.57
N ALA A 58 -42.48 -18.25 -35.01
CA ALA A 58 -42.35 -18.46 -33.57
C ALA A 58 -40.92 -18.28 -33.06
N ILE A 59 -39.90 -18.70 -33.83
CA ILE A 59 -38.49 -18.48 -33.49
C ILE A 59 -38.15 -17.01 -33.59
N ARG A 60 -38.64 -16.29 -34.57
CA ARG A 60 -38.41 -14.86 -34.75
C ARG A 60 -39.01 -14.05 -33.59
N GLU A 61 -40.26 -14.33 -33.22
CA GLU A 61 -40.92 -13.70 -32.06
C GLU A 61 -40.15 -13.97 -30.75
N MET A 62 -39.73 -15.22 -30.51
CA MET A 62 -38.97 -15.59 -29.35
C MET A 62 -37.61 -14.87 -29.29
N ILE A 63 -36.92 -14.72 -30.42
CA ILE A 63 -35.67 -13.97 -30.51
C ILE A 63 -35.93 -12.49 -30.21
N GLN A 64 -37.01 -11.90 -30.66
CA GLN A 64 -37.36 -10.51 -30.35
C GLN A 64 -37.66 -10.30 -28.88
N ASP A 65 -38.35 -11.25 -28.23
CA ASP A 65 -38.66 -11.18 -26.81
C ASP A 65 -37.42 -11.37 -25.92
N LEU A 66 -36.45 -12.18 -26.35
CA LEU A 66 -35.19 -12.41 -25.62
C LEU A 66 -34.19 -11.27 -25.79
N LEU A 67 -34.25 -10.53 -26.88
CA LEU A 67 -33.45 -9.34 -27.16
C LEU A 67 -34.15 -8.13 -26.54
N ALA A 68 -33.91 -7.88 -25.20
CA ALA A 68 -34.43 -6.67 -24.55
C ALA A 68 -34.01 -5.40 -25.28
N PRO A 69 -34.85 -4.33 -25.31
CA PRO A 69 -34.48 -3.07 -25.94
C PRO A 69 -33.23 -2.48 -25.27
N GLU A 70 -32.23 -2.19 -26.07
CA GLU A 70 -30.94 -1.65 -25.65
C GLU A 70 -31.11 -0.32 -24.90
N THR A 71 -30.62 -0.26 -23.66
CA THR A 71 -30.21 1.01 -23.07
C THR A 71 -28.96 1.51 -23.83
N PRO A 72 -28.83 2.81 -24.13
CA PRO A 72 -27.74 3.33 -24.94
C PRO A 72 -26.43 3.32 -24.11
N ASN A 73 -25.69 2.24 -24.14
CA ASN A 73 -24.30 2.19 -23.74
C ASN A 73 -23.41 2.27 -24.98
N PRO A 74 -22.25 2.95 -24.92
CA PRO A 74 -21.36 3.14 -26.05
C PRO A 74 -20.88 1.80 -26.58
N VAL A 75 -21.33 1.49 -27.78
CA VAL A 75 -21.15 0.25 -28.53
C VAL A 75 -19.71 0.16 -29.00
N ILE A 76 -19.04 -0.94 -28.65
CA ILE A 76 -17.88 -1.42 -29.40
C ILE A 76 -18.41 -1.89 -30.75
N GLU A 77 -18.13 -1.18 -31.83
CA GLU A 77 -18.41 -1.59 -33.20
C GLU A 77 -17.69 -2.92 -33.49
N ARG A 78 -18.45 -4.02 -33.49
CA ARG A 78 -18.00 -5.31 -34.00
C ARG A 78 -18.85 -5.67 -35.22
N ASP A 79 -18.32 -5.43 -36.41
CA ASP A 79 -18.83 -6.03 -37.63
C ASP A 79 -18.37 -7.49 -37.68
N GLY A 80 -19.31 -8.46 -37.72
CA GLY A 80 -18.97 -9.87 -37.84
C GLY A 80 -19.84 -10.82 -37.01
N TYR A 81 -19.33 -12.02 -36.79
CA TYR A 81 -19.96 -13.03 -35.92
C TYR A 81 -19.64 -12.80 -34.46
N SER A 82 -20.55 -13.16 -33.57
CA SER A 82 -20.22 -13.20 -32.12
C SER A 82 -19.15 -14.27 -31.83
N PRO A 83 -18.34 -14.14 -30.79
CA PRO A 83 -17.33 -15.16 -30.45
C PRO A 83 -17.90 -16.57 -30.36
N ARG A 84 -19.12 -16.70 -29.83
CA ARG A 84 -19.82 -17.97 -29.73
C ARG A 84 -20.31 -18.50 -31.07
N ALA A 85 -20.72 -17.61 -31.98
CA ALA A 85 -21.09 -17.98 -33.34
C ALA A 85 -19.88 -18.44 -34.16
N GLU A 86 -18.71 -17.81 -33.95
CA GLU A 86 -17.43 -18.24 -34.55
C GLU A 86 -17.04 -19.62 -34.08
N GLU A 87 -17.09 -19.90 -32.76
CA GLU A 87 -16.82 -21.22 -32.18
C GLU A 87 -17.74 -22.30 -32.79
N VAL A 88 -19.02 -22.02 -32.95
CA VAL A 88 -20.00 -22.91 -33.58
C VAL A 88 -19.65 -23.17 -35.03
N LEU A 89 -19.24 -22.18 -35.78
CA LEU A 89 -18.83 -22.34 -37.16
C LEU A 89 -17.55 -23.17 -37.31
N GLU A 90 -16.56 -22.97 -36.43
CA GLU A 90 -15.36 -23.81 -36.38
C GLU A 90 -15.70 -25.25 -36.04
N GLU A 91 -16.56 -25.47 -35.03
CA GLU A 91 -16.99 -26.83 -34.66
C GLU A 91 -17.80 -27.48 -35.81
N SER A 92 -18.57 -26.72 -36.59
CA SER A 92 -19.28 -27.25 -37.75
C SER A 92 -18.33 -27.80 -38.82
N HIS A 93 -17.14 -27.22 -38.99
CA HIS A 93 -16.11 -27.74 -39.89
C HIS A 93 -15.57 -29.08 -39.37
N ARG A 94 -15.32 -29.19 -38.06
CA ARG A 94 -14.87 -30.45 -37.45
C ARG A 94 -15.93 -31.55 -37.56
N GLN A 95 -17.21 -31.19 -37.47
CA GLN A 95 -18.30 -32.15 -37.67
C GLN A 95 -18.36 -32.65 -39.12
N ALA A 96 -18.14 -31.75 -40.11
CA ALA A 96 -18.06 -32.13 -41.53
C ALA A 96 -16.87 -33.07 -41.81
N GLU A 97 -15.69 -32.81 -41.22
CA GLU A 97 -14.54 -33.70 -41.34
C GLU A 97 -14.83 -35.12 -40.76
N LYS A 98 -15.49 -35.18 -39.61
CA LYS A 98 -15.89 -36.44 -38.96
C LYS A 98 -16.91 -37.20 -39.81
N ALA A 99 -17.79 -36.51 -40.45
CA ALA A 99 -18.77 -37.10 -41.39
C ALA A 99 -18.15 -37.49 -42.77
N GLY A 100 -16.85 -37.27 -42.95
CA GLY A 100 -16.15 -37.50 -44.20
C GLY A 100 -16.59 -36.60 -45.35
N SER A 101 -17.23 -35.47 -45.06
CA SER A 101 -17.73 -34.51 -46.02
C SER A 101 -16.69 -33.49 -46.42
N ALA A 102 -16.47 -33.25 -47.70
CA ALA A 102 -15.49 -32.28 -48.20
C ALA A 102 -15.88 -30.82 -47.93
N LEU A 103 -17.15 -30.54 -47.71
CA LEU A 103 -17.70 -29.20 -47.46
C LEU A 103 -18.67 -29.25 -46.26
N THR A 104 -18.69 -28.18 -45.51
CA THR A 104 -19.62 -28.02 -44.37
C THR A 104 -21.02 -27.70 -44.82
N GLY A 105 -21.96 -28.59 -44.57
CA GLY A 105 -23.38 -28.42 -44.91
C GLY A 105 -24.20 -27.78 -43.77
N THR A 106 -25.46 -27.53 -44.02
CA THR A 106 -26.41 -26.99 -43.04
C THR A 106 -26.62 -27.93 -41.83
N GLU A 107 -26.56 -29.23 -42.08
CA GLU A 107 -26.61 -30.29 -41.04
C GLU A 107 -25.47 -30.21 -40.04
N HIS A 108 -24.26 -29.93 -40.54
CA HIS A 108 -23.08 -29.82 -39.66
C HIS A 108 -23.15 -28.56 -38.80
N ILE A 109 -23.70 -27.45 -39.33
CA ILE A 109 -23.92 -26.22 -38.55
C ILE A 109 -25.00 -26.48 -37.48
N LEU A 110 -26.08 -27.19 -37.81
CA LEU A 110 -27.13 -27.53 -36.85
C LEU A 110 -26.59 -28.46 -35.76
N LEU A 111 -25.76 -29.47 -36.12
CA LEU A 111 -25.12 -30.36 -35.13
C LEU A 111 -24.20 -29.59 -34.18
N ALA A 112 -23.43 -28.63 -34.70
CA ALA A 112 -22.55 -27.80 -33.88
C ALA A 112 -23.36 -26.91 -32.91
N LEU A 113 -24.47 -26.31 -33.38
CA LEU A 113 -25.38 -25.55 -32.54
C LEU A 113 -25.99 -26.38 -31.42
N LEU A 114 -26.47 -27.59 -31.74
CA LEU A 114 -27.12 -28.48 -30.79
C LEU A 114 -26.10 -29.15 -29.83
N GLY A 115 -24.87 -29.36 -30.28
CA GLY A 115 -23.78 -29.94 -29.50
C GLY A 115 -23.21 -28.98 -28.41
N ASP A 116 -23.36 -27.69 -28.62
CA ASP A 116 -23.01 -26.63 -27.64
C ASP A 116 -24.28 -26.29 -26.83
N GLY A 117 -24.50 -27.05 -25.76
CA GLY A 117 -25.73 -26.99 -24.96
C GLY A 117 -26.07 -25.63 -24.32
N ASP A 118 -25.16 -24.65 -24.34
CA ASP A 118 -25.34 -23.35 -23.66
C ASP A 118 -25.24 -22.12 -24.59
N ASN A 119 -25.91 -22.21 -25.77
CA ASN A 119 -26.01 -21.08 -26.67
C ASN A 119 -27.48 -20.59 -26.84
N VAL A 120 -27.64 -19.36 -27.33
CA VAL A 120 -28.95 -18.73 -27.43
C VAL A 120 -29.88 -19.50 -28.37
N ALA A 121 -29.38 -20.09 -29.46
CA ALA A 121 -30.16 -20.91 -30.38
C ALA A 121 -30.81 -22.12 -29.66
N VAL A 122 -30.06 -22.83 -28.82
CA VAL A 122 -30.57 -23.99 -28.04
C VAL A 122 -31.60 -23.50 -27.03
N ARG A 123 -31.39 -22.39 -26.34
CA ARG A 123 -32.37 -21.82 -25.41
C ARG A 123 -33.69 -21.45 -26.10
N VAL A 124 -33.64 -20.87 -27.29
CA VAL A 124 -34.83 -20.59 -28.10
C VAL A 124 -35.61 -21.85 -28.43
N LEU A 125 -34.91 -22.90 -28.85
CA LEU A 125 -35.55 -24.21 -29.17
C LEU A 125 -36.14 -24.87 -27.89
N GLN A 126 -35.49 -24.74 -26.75
CA GLN A 126 -35.96 -25.23 -25.43
C GLN A 126 -37.22 -24.50 -24.98
N THR A 127 -37.21 -23.17 -25.06
CA THR A 127 -38.34 -22.32 -24.68
C THR A 127 -39.59 -22.61 -25.55
N LEU A 128 -39.39 -22.93 -26.82
CA LEU A 128 -40.44 -23.39 -27.74
C LEU A 128 -40.85 -24.86 -27.50
N SER A 129 -40.30 -25.50 -26.44
CA SER A 129 -40.60 -26.89 -26.07
C SER A 129 -40.36 -27.91 -27.21
N LEU A 130 -39.41 -27.63 -28.09
CA LEU A 130 -39.06 -28.52 -29.21
C LEU A 130 -38.21 -29.71 -28.73
N PRO A 131 -38.39 -30.91 -29.30
CA PRO A 131 -37.72 -32.13 -28.85
C PRO A 131 -36.25 -32.17 -29.32
N LEU A 132 -35.33 -31.47 -28.63
CA LEU A 132 -33.93 -31.33 -29.03
C LEU A 132 -33.23 -32.67 -29.29
N GLN A 133 -33.46 -33.68 -28.44
CA GLN A 133 -32.84 -35.01 -28.61
C GLN A 133 -33.31 -35.67 -29.94
N LYS A 134 -34.57 -35.48 -30.31
CA LYS A 134 -35.10 -35.99 -31.58
C LYS A 134 -34.51 -35.23 -32.77
N ILE A 135 -34.46 -33.87 -32.70
CA ILE A 135 -33.84 -33.04 -33.71
C ILE A 135 -32.38 -33.42 -33.95
N MET A 136 -31.62 -33.61 -32.85
CA MET A 136 -30.21 -34.04 -32.90
C MET A 136 -30.07 -35.43 -33.57
N ARG A 137 -30.89 -36.39 -33.17
CA ARG A 137 -30.85 -37.72 -33.75
C ARG A 137 -31.18 -37.71 -35.23
N ASP A 138 -32.25 -37.00 -35.62
CA ASP A 138 -32.71 -36.90 -37.02
C ASP A 138 -31.65 -36.16 -37.86
N THR A 139 -30.95 -35.18 -37.32
CA THR A 139 -29.85 -34.47 -38.02
C THR A 139 -28.64 -35.41 -38.20
N LEU A 140 -28.27 -36.21 -37.18
CA LEU A 140 -27.19 -37.20 -37.29
C LEU A 140 -27.46 -38.25 -38.35
N LEU A 141 -28.69 -38.78 -38.38
CA LEU A 141 -29.09 -39.74 -39.42
C LEU A 141 -29.02 -39.12 -40.82
N ALA A 142 -29.45 -37.85 -40.96
CA ALA A 142 -29.39 -37.13 -42.21
C ALA A 142 -27.96 -36.79 -42.64
N ALA A 143 -27.04 -36.63 -41.69
CA ALA A 143 -25.60 -36.44 -41.92
C ALA A 143 -24.81 -37.72 -42.16
N GLY A 144 -25.47 -38.88 -42.08
CA GLY A 144 -24.82 -40.23 -42.24
C GLY A 144 -23.95 -40.66 -41.03
N LEU A 145 -24.21 -40.10 -39.87
CA LEU A 145 -23.47 -40.41 -38.62
C LEU A 145 -24.29 -41.34 -37.73
N ASP A 146 -23.62 -42.27 -37.01
CA ASP A 146 -24.28 -43.20 -36.08
C ASP A 146 -24.66 -42.43 -34.76
N PRO A 147 -25.98 -42.33 -34.45
CA PRO A 147 -26.45 -41.62 -33.26
C PRO A 147 -25.98 -42.24 -31.94
N THR A 148 -25.67 -43.56 -31.89
CA THR A 148 -25.21 -44.23 -30.67
C THR A 148 -23.77 -43.89 -30.35
N ALA A 149 -22.89 -43.96 -31.32
CA ALA A 149 -21.46 -43.61 -31.16
C ALA A 149 -21.30 -42.10 -30.82
N TYR A 150 -22.10 -41.23 -31.42
CA TYR A 150 -22.08 -39.80 -31.14
C TYR A 150 -22.59 -39.46 -29.74
N ARG A 151 -23.57 -40.23 -29.23
CA ARG A 151 -24.08 -40.04 -27.86
C ARG A 151 -23.04 -40.42 -26.79
N GLU A 152 -22.25 -41.44 -27.01
CA GLU A 152 -21.14 -41.80 -26.13
C GLU A 152 -20.01 -40.72 -26.13
N GLU A 153 -19.70 -40.19 -27.30
CA GLU A 153 -18.73 -39.13 -27.47
C GLU A 153 -19.20 -37.82 -26.83
N LEU A 154 -20.46 -37.45 -26.97
CA LEU A 154 -21.08 -36.30 -26.29
C LEU A 154 -21.13 -36.50 -24.75
N GLY A 155 -21.42 -37.70 -24.30
CA GLY A 155 -21.38 -38.06 -22.87
C GLY A 155 -19.97 -37.87 -22.26
N ARG A 156 -18.94 -38.24 -23.04
CA ARG A 156 -17.53 -37.98 -22.66
C ARG A 156 -17.14 -36.50 -22.76
N ARG A 157 -17.66 -35.76 -23.76
CA ARG A 157 -17.44 -34.31 -23.92
C ARG A 157 -18.22 -33.51 -22.89
N GLN A 158 -19.45 -33.85 -22.55
CA GLN A 158 -20.22 -33.17 -21.47
C GLN A 158 -19.60 -33.40 -20.10
N LYS A 159 -18.93 -34.54 -19.85
CA LYS A 159 -18.07 -34.66 -18.67
C LYS A 159 -16.80 -33.82 -18.71
N LYS A 160 -16.38 -33.35 -19.90
CA LYS A 160 -15.15 -32.56 -20.11
C LYS A 160 -15.42 -31.09 -20.40
N SER A 161 -16.66 -30.70 -20.80
CA SER A 161 -17.03 -29.34 -21.20
C SER A 161 -18.08 -28.67 -20.28
N GLN A 162 -18.52 -29.33 -19.22
CA GLN A 162 -18.93 -28.61 -18.03
C GLN A 162 -17.62 -28.14 -17.40
N THR A 163 -17.17 -26.93 -17.73
CA THR A 163 -16.31 -26.19 -16.81
C THR A 163 -17.01 -26.28 -15.49
N GLY A 164 -16.55 -27.20 -14.62
CA GLY A 164 -17.18 -27.43 -13.32
C GLY A 164 -17.21 -26.10 -12.58
N THR A 165 -18.17 -25.92 -11.72
CA THR A 165 -18.22 -24.75 -10.84
C THR A 165 -16.87 -24.55 -10.16
N LEU A 166 -16.19 -25.65 -9.87
CA LEU A 166 -14.85 -25.72 -9.33
C LEU A 166 -13.80 -25.06 -10.26
N GLU A 167 -13.79 -25.35 -11.56
CA GLU A 167 -12.83 -24.74 -12.50
C GLU A 167 -13.05 -23.24 -12.71
N LEU A 168 -14.30 -22.78 -12.60
CA LEU A 168 -14.64 -21.35 -12.71
C LEU A 168 -14.13 -20.53 -11.51
N TYR A 169 -14.14 -21.11 -10.32
CA TYR A 169 -13.81 -20.44 -9.07
C TYR A 169 -12.54 -20.97 -8.41
N SER A 170 -11.72 -21.74 -9.11
CA SER A 170 -10.45 -22.23 -8.57
C SER A 170 -9.28 -22.02 -9.51
N ARG A 171 -8.10 -21.88 -8.92
CA ARG A 171 -6.82 -21.83 -9.62
C ARG A 171 -6.06 -23.13 -9.35
N ASP A 172 -5.75 -23.88 -10.40
CA ASP A 172 -5.01 -25.13 -10.29
C ASP A 172 -3.51 -24.87 -10.14
N LEU A 173 -3.01 -24.99 -8.91
CA LEU A 173 -1.59 -24.76 -8.59
C LEU A 173 -0.70 -25.86 -9.19
N THR A 174 -1.15 -27.10 -9.23
CA THR A 174 -0.40 -28.22 -9.80
C THR A 174 -0.21 -28.05 -11.31
N LYS A 175 -1.25 -27.58 -12.02
CA LYS A 175 -1.17 -27.26 -13.44
C LYS A 175 -0.23 -26.09 -13.71
N LEU A 176 -0.24 -25.08 -12.86
CA LEU A 176 0.67 -23.94 -12.95
C LEU A 176 2.12 -24.33 -12.65
N ALA A 177 2.33 -25.24 -11.68
CA ALA A 177 3.63 -25.82 -11.40
C ALA A 177 4.19 -26.56 -12.63
N ALA A 178 3.38 -27.42 -13.26
CA ALA A 178 3.76 -28.15 -14.48
C ALA A 178 4.07 -27.21 -15.66
N GLN A 179 3.45 -26.03 -15.73
CA GLN A 179 3.74 -25.00 -16.74
C GLN A 179 4.96 -24.11 -16.39
N GLY A 180 5.61 -24.32 -15.24
CA GLY A 180 6.72 -23.50 -14.78
C GLY A 180 6.32 -22.05 -14.40
N LYS A 181 5.05 -21.82 -14.09
CA LYS A 181 4.51 -20.47 -13.76
C LYS A 181 4.53 -20.13 -12.28
N LEU A 182 4.82 -21.11 -11.40
CA LEU A 182 4.98 -20.86 -9.97
C LEU A 182 6.41 -20.46 -9.63
N ASP A 183 6.56 -19.63 -8.63
CA ASP A 183 7.85 -19.23 -8.11
C ASP A 183 8.53 -20.37 -7.34
N PRO A 184 9.86 -20.52 -7.41
CA PRO A 184 10.57 -21.49 -6.61
C PRO A 184 10.44 -21.16 -5.12
N VAL A 185 10.13 -22.18 -4.32
CA VAL A 185 9.95 -22.02 -2.87
C VAL A 185 11.23 -22.43 -2.16
N VAL A 186 11.82 -21.50 -1.43
CA VAL A 186 13.10 -21.68 -0.73
C VAL A 186 12.88 -21.60 0.78
N GLY A 187 13.54 -22.51 1.54
CA GLY A 187 13.61 -22.41 3.01
C GLY A 187 12.36 -22.83 3.77
N ARG A 188 11.39 -23.52 3.11
CA ARG A 188 10.12 -23.99 3.72
C ARG A 188 9.97 -25.51 3.72
N ASP A 189 11.09 -26.23 3.68
CA ASP A 189 11.10 -27.70 3.59
C ASP A 189 10.46 -28.37 4.79
N GLN A 190 10.64 -27.82 5.98
CA GLN A 190 10.09 -28.37 7.22
C GLN A 190 8.56 -28.23 7.25
N GLU A 191 8.05 -27.04 6.91
CA GLU A 191 6.61 -26.78 6.90
C GLU A 191 5.91 -27.59 5.80
N ILE A 192 6.48 -27.66 4.58
CA ILE A 192 5.95 -28.50 3.49
C ILE A 192 5.95 -29.97 3.91
N GLY A 193 7.04 -30.46 4.50
CA GLY A 193 7.12 -31.83 5.03
C GLY A 193 6.05 -32.10 6.10
N ARG A 194 5.80 -31.12 6.99
CA ARG A 194 4.74 -31.22 7.99
C ARG A 194 3.35 -31.26 7.39
N VAL A 195 3.08 -30.42 6.38
CA VAL A 195 1.82 -30.44 5.62
C VAL A 195 1.60 -31.82 4.98
N ILE A 196 2.60 -32.38 4.30
CA ILE A 196 2.53 -33.71 3.68
C ILE A 196 2.26 -34.79 4.74
N GLN A 197 2.95 -34.70 5.89
CA GLN A 197 2.75 -35.64 6.99
C GLN A 197 1.30 -35.60 7.53
N ILE A 198 0.71 -34.41 7.65
CA ILE A 198 -0.66 -34.24 8.11
C ILE A 198 -1.64 -34.76 7.07
N LEU A 199 -1.47 -34.44 5.79
CA LEU A 199 -2.32 -34.96 4.69
C LEU A 199 -2.33 -36.48 4.60
N SER A 200 -1.25 -37.15 5.00
CA SER A 200 -1.13 -38.62 5.01
C SER A 200 -1.73 -39.29 6.26
N ARG A 201 -2.29 -38.55 7.21
CA ARG A 201 -2.92 -39.08 8.43
C ARG A 201 -4.30 -39.63 8.14
N ARG A 202 -4.73 -40.60 8.92
CA ARG A 202 -6.10 -41.17 8.86
C ARG A 202 -7.16 -40.20 9.42
N THR A 203 -6.79 -39.42 10.44
CA THR A 203 -7.66 -38.46 11.11
C THR A 203 -6.91 -37.18 11.33
N LYS A 204 -7.59 -36.05 11.46
CA LYS A 204 -6.98 -34.71 11.51
C LYS A 204 -6.02 -34.48 10.33
N ASN A 205 -6.49 -34.82 9.15
CA ASN A 205 -5.71 -34.81 7.90
C ASN A 205 -5.86 -33.50 7.11
N ASN A 206 -6.39 -32.46 7.73
CA ASN A 206 -6.50 -31.14 7.13
C ASN A 206 -5.48 -30.19 7.82
N PRO A 207 -4.37 -29.85 7.18
CA PRO A 207 -3.42 -28.87 7.73
C PRO A 207 -4.00 -27.47 7.67
N CYS A 208 -3.75 -26.68 8.71
CA CYS A 208 -4.04 -25.25 8.73
C CYS A 208 -2.74 -24.49 8.97
N LEU A 209 -2.29 -23.71 7.98
CA LEU A 209 -1.13 -22.86 8.06
C LEU A 209 -1.49 -21.62 8.89
N VAL A 210 -0.84 -21.47 10.05
CA VAL A 210 -1.13 -20.40 11.00
C VAL A 210 0.09 -19.50 11.14
N GLY A 211 -0.06 -18.22 10.81
CA GLY A 211 1.04 -17.27 10.89
C GLY A 211 0.59 -15.86 10.52
N GLU A 212 1.46 -14.89 10.80
CA GLU A 212 1.21 -13.49 10.46
C GLU A 212 1.03 -13.28 8.94
N PRO A 213 0.33 -12.20 8.50
CA PRO A 213 0.28 -11.83 7.09
C PRO A 213 1.69 -11.59 6.52
N GLY A 214 1.94 -12.04 5.29
CA GLY A 214 3.21 -11.81 4.60
C GLY A 214 4.36 -12.75 4.96
N VAL A 215 4.15 -13.78 5.83
CA VAL A 215 5.21 -14.77 6.16
C VAL A 215 5.38 -15.88 5.11
N GLY A 216 4.56 -15.90 4.05
CA GLY A 216 4.66 -16.87 2.96
C GLY A 216 3.84 -18.15 3.14
N LYS A 217 2.66 -18.09 3.77
CA LYS A 217 1.76 -19.24 3.92
C LYS A 217 1.34 -19.84 2.56
N THR A 218 0.97 -19.00 1.61
CA THR A 218 0.58 -19.42 0.25
C THR A 218 1.72 -20.08 -0.50
N ALA A 219 2.95 -19.56 -0.33
CA ALA A 219 4.15 -20.13 -0.93
C ALA A 219 4.41 -21.61 -0.48
N ILE A 220 4.07 -21.98 0.76
CA ILE A 220 4.18 -23.37 1.24
C ILE A 220 3.28 -24.31 0.43
N VAL A 221 2.08 -23.87 0.08
CA VAL A 221 1.13 -24.66 -0.72
C VAL A 221 1.58 -24.70 -2.19
N GLU A 222 2.13 -23.62 -2.72
CA GLU A 222 2.76 -23.61 -4.04
C GLU A 222 3.97 -24.56 -4.08
N GLY A 223 4.79 -24.58 -3.03
CA GLY A 223 5.89 -25.53 -2.86
C GLY A 223 5.43 -26.99 -2.79
N LEU A 224 4.29 -27.26 -2.15
CA LEU A 224 3.66 -28.59 -2.18
C LEU A 224 3.27 -28.97 -3.62
N ALA A 225 2.65 -28.05 -4.37
CA ALA A 225 2.26 -28.28 -5.75
C ALA A 225 3.47 -28.55 -6.66
N LEU A 226 4.58 -27.83 -6.46
CA LEU A 226 5.86 -28.09 -7.15
C LEU A 226 6.38 -29.49 -6.86
N ARG A 227 6.44 -29.91 -5.59
CA ARG A 227 6.90 -31.24 -5.19
C ARG A 227 6.00 -32.36 -5.72
N ILE A 228 4.69 -32.15 -5.79
CA ILE A 228 3.76 -33.12 -6.40
C ILE A 228 4.12 -33.30 -7.89
N THR A 229 4.33 -32.20 -8.60
CA THR A 229 4.67 -32.24 -10.03
C THR A 229 6.04 -32.87 -10.29
N GLU A 230 7.01 -32.67 -9.42
CA GLU A 230 8.34 -33.29 -9.47
C GLU A 230 8.33 -34.77 -9.04
N GLY A 231 7.23 -35.23 -8.44
CA GLY A 231 7.14 -36.58 -7.92
C GLY A 231 7.91 -36.84 -6.62
N SER A 232 8.37 -35.77 -5.94
CA SER A 232 9.15 -35.85 -4.69
C SER A 232 8.25 -35.89 -3.43
N VAL A 233 7.14 -36.59 -3.52
CA VAL A 233 6.14 -36.76 -2.44
C VAL A 233 5.76 -38.24 -2.25
N PRO A 234 5.26 -38.64 -1.07
CA PRO A 234 4.74 -40.00 -0.84
C PRO A 234 3.55 -40.33 -1.75
N ASP A 235 3.33 -41.63 -2.01
CA ASP A 235 2.25 -42.13 -2.89
C ASP A 235 0.84 -41.63 -2.46
N THR A 236 0.65 -41.31 -1.18
CA THR A 236 -0.62 -40.79 -0.65
C THR A 236 -1.02 -39.42 -1.22
N VAL A 237 -0.06 -38.65 -1.75
CA VAL A 237 -0.25 -37.28 -2.26
C VAL A 237 0.19 -37.11 -3.71
N LYS A 238 0.84 -38.17 -4.30
CA LYS A 238 1.51 -38.08 -5.61
C LYS A 238 0.57 -37.77 -6.77
N ASP A 239 -0.64 -38.32 -6.74
CA ASP A 239 -1.63 -38.11 -7.82
C ASP A 239 -2.67 -37.04 -7.49
N LYS A 240 -2.42 -36.27 -6.43
CA LYS A 240 -3.34 -35.21 -5.99
C LYS A 240 -3.12 -33.92 -6.78
N ARG A 241 -4.22 -33.21 -7.04
CA ARG A 241 -4.24 -31.86 -7.62
C ARG A 241 -4.53 -30.83 -6.52
N VAL A 242 -3.75 -29.79 -6.45
CA VAL A 242 -3.95 -28.70 -5.48
C VAL A 242 -4.71 -27.57 -6.17
N LEU A 243 -5.94 -27.33 -5.72
CA LEU A 243 -6.81 -26.27 -6.26
C LEU A 243 -7.03 -25.19 -5.21
N MET A 244 -6.59 -23.98 -5.51
CA MET A 244 -6.84 -22.77 -4.69
C MET A 244 -8.21 -22.21 -5.02
N LEU A 245 -9.14 -22.19 -4.06
CA LEU A 245 -10.50 -21.72 -4.24
C LEU A 245 -10.59 -20.21 -4.02
N ASP A 246 -11.19 -19.48 -4.98
CA ASP A 246 -11.51 -18.07 -4.89
C ASP A 246 -12.87 -17.84 -4.26
N LEU A 247 -12.89 -17.67 -2.93
CA LEU A 247 -14.11 -17.41 -2.17
C LEU A 247 -14.72 -16.05 -2.51
N SER A 248 -13.88 -15.05 -2.78
CA SER A 248 -14.33 -13.70 -3.12
C SER A 248 -15.07 -13.68 -4.44
N GLY A 249 -14.55 -14.40 -5.46
CA GLY A 249 -15.21 -14.58 -6.76
C GLY A 249 -16.53 -15.35 -6.64
N MET A 250 -16.63 -16.29 -5.69
CA MET A 250 -17.87 -17.06 -5.46
C MET A 250 -18.97 -16.21 -4.81
N ILE A 251 -18.61 -15.23 -3.98
CA ILE A 251 -19.54 -14.29 -3.34
C ILE A 251 -19.93 -13.19 -4.31
N ALA A 252 -18.98 -12.71 -5.11
CA ALA A 252 -19.22 -11.69 -6.11
C ALA A 252 -20.24 -12.20 -7.15
N GLY A 253 -21.30 -11.42 -7.39
CA GLY A 253 -22.37 -11.77 -8.34
C GLY A 253 -23.44 -12.73 -7.80
N SER A 254 -23.41 -13.12 -6.51
CA SER A 254 -24.55 -13.76 -5.86
C SER A 254 -25.48 -12.67 -5.30
N LYS A 255 -26.68 -12.54 -5.85
CA LYS A 255 -27.69 -11.58 -5.33
C LYS A 255 -28.37 -12.10 -4.04
N TYR A 256 -28.36 -13.42 -3.82
CA TYR A 256 -29.02 -14.07 -2.70
C TYR A 256 -28.09 -15.08 -2.00
N ARG A 257 -28.22 -15.18 -0.69
CA ARG A 257 -27.48 -16.13 0.17
C ARG A 257 -27.54 -17.60 -0.36
N GLY A 258 -28.68 -18.02 -0.87
CA GLY A 258 -28.89 -19.38 -1.39
C GLY A 258 -28.03 -19.72 -2.62
N GLU A 259 -27.69 -18.74 -3.45
CA GLU A 259 -26.84 -18.97 -4.64
C GLU A 259 -25.40 -19.30 -4.26
N PHE A 260 -24.85 -18.62 -3.26
CA PHE A 260 -23.50 -18.90 -2.75
C PHE A 260 -23.45 -20.28 -2.08
N GLU A 261 -24.46 -20.62 -1.26
CA GLU A 261 -24.57 -21.95 -0.65
C GLU A 261 -24.66 -23.05 -1.70
N GLU A 262 -25.41 -22.84 -2.77
CA GLU A 262 -25.53 -23.79 -3.87
C GLU A 262 -24.19 -23.95 -4.64
N ARG A 263 -23.47 -22.84 -4.89
CA ARG A 263 -22.14 -22.89 -5.54
C ARG A 263 -21.15 -23.71 -4.71
N ILE A 264 -21.07 -23.47 -3.39
CA ILE A 264 -20.19 -24.25 -2.50
C ILE A 264 -20.59 -25.73 -2.50
N ARG A 265 -21.88 -26.05 -2.44
CA ARG A 265 -22.36 -27.45 -2.49
C ARG A 265 -21.96 -28.13 -3.80
N LYS A 266 -22.02 -27.43 -4.93
CA LYS A 266 -21.56 -27.95 -6.23
C LYS A 266 -20.07 -28.21 -6.21
N VAL A 267 -19.26 -27.26 -5.74
CA VAL A 267 -17.80 -27.43 -5.58
C VAL A 267 -17.47 -28.63 -4.70
N ILE A 268 -18.12 -28.78 -3.56
CA ILE A 268 -17.89 -29.96 -2.67
C ILE A 268 -18.21 -31.27 -3.37
N ARG A 269 -19.32 -31.32 -4.11
CA ARG A 269 -19.68 -32.52 -4.89
C ARG A 269 -18.64 -32.84 -5.95
N GLU A 270 -18.22 -31.85 -6.74
CA GLU A 270 -17.20 -32.02 -7.77
C GLU A 270 -15.87 -32.52 -7.18
N VAL A 271 -15.45 -31.99 -6.00
CA VAL A 271 -14.24 -32.44 -5.28
C VAL A 271 -14.39 -33.86 -4.76
N THR A 272 -15.57 -34.22 -4.22
CA THR A 272 -15.84 -35.57 -3.71
C THR A 272 -15.89 -36.60 -4.84
N ASP A 273 -16.48 -36.24 -5.97
CA ASP A 273 -16.61 -37.10 -7.15
C ASP A 273 -15.25 -37.36 -7.84
N ASP A 274 -14.34 -36.37 -7.87
CA ASP A 274 -12.98 -36.52 -8.40
C ASP A 274 -12.08 -37.36 -7.45
N GLY A 275 -12.18 -37.12 -6.14
CA GLY A 275 -11.43 -37.86 -5.10
C GLY A 275 -9.91 -37.53 -5.03
N ASN A 276 -9.33 -36.92 -6.02
CA ASN A 276 -7.89 -36.59 -6.10
C ASN A 276 -7.58 -35.11 -5.92
N ILE A 277 -8.50 -34.32 -5.37
CA ILE A 277 -8.36 -32.90 -5.21
C ILE A 277 -8.02 -32.57 -3.76
N LEU A 278 -7.00 -31.72 -3.59
CA LEU A 278 -6.69 -31.01 -2.35
C LEU A 278 -7.16 -29.58 -2.51
N LEU A 279 -8.16 -29.16 -1.74
CA LEU A 279 -8.62 -27.78 -1.74
C LEU A 279 -7.70 -26.91 -0.88
N PHE A 280 -7.25 -25.79 -1.40
CA PHE A 280 -6.57 -24.78 -0.63
C PHE A 280 -7.49 -23.56 -0.45
N LEU A 281 -7.67 -23.15 0.79
CA LEU A 281 -8.42 -21.98 1.19
C LEU A 281 -7.47 -20.98 1.87
N ASP A 282 -7.14 -19.92 1.17
CA ASP A 282 -6.50 -18.79 1.81
C ASP A 282 -7.55 -17.99 2.60
N GLU A 283 -7.17 -17.39 3.70
CA GLU A 283 -8.07 -16.72 4.62
C GLU A 283 -9.26 -17.60 5.08
N LEU A 284 -8.96 -18.83 5.55
CA LEU A 284 -9.96 -19.83 5.98
C LEU A 284 -11.04 -19.24 6.91
N HIS A 285 -10.70 -18.22 7.70
CA HIS A 285 -11.60 -17.52 8.60
C HIS A 285 -12.76 -16.81 7.88
N THR A 286 -12.61 -16.41 6.62
CA THR A 286 -13.67 -15.75 5.83
C THR A 286 -14.84 -16.69 5.59
N LEU A 287 -14.58 -17.99 5.50
CA LEU A 287 -15.58 -19.03 5.27
C LEU A 287 -16.32 -19.41 6.56
N ILE A 288 -15.65 -19.24 7.72
CA ILE A 288 -16.15 -19.68 9.03
C ILE A 288 -16.73 -18.50 9.83
N GLY A 289 -16.21 -17.28 9.62
CA GLY A 289 -16.45 -16.15 10.49
C GLY A 289 -17.25 -15.00 9.88
N ALA A 290 -17.71 -15.09 8.66
CA ALA A 290 -18.48 -14.05 7.99
C ALA A 290 -19.87 -13.79 8.64
N GLY A 291 -20.18 -14.48 9.77
CA GLY A 291 -21.47 -14.47 10.45
C GLY A 291 -21.62 -13.49 11.64
N GLY A 292 -20.75 -12.52 11.82
CA GLY A 292 -20.84 -11.57 12.96
C GLY A 292 -21.86 -10.43 12.81
N ALA A 293 -22.38 -10.18 11.61
CA ALA A 293 -23.49 -9.26 11.38
C ALA A 293 -24.76 -10.07 11.07
N GLU A 294 -25.93 -9.65 11.55
CA GLU A 294 -27.21 -10.27 11.22
C GLU A 294 -27.36 -10.39 9.70
N GLY A 295 -27.26 -11.62 9.17
CA GLY A 295 -27.33 -11.92 7.73
C GLY A 295 -26.06 -12.42 7.05
N ALA A 296 -24.93 -12.53 7.75
CA ALA A 296 -23.69 -13.02 7.18
C ALA A 296 -23.69 -14.54 6.91
N ILE A 297 -22.96 -14.94 5.86
CA ILE A 297 -22.99 -16.28 5.27
C ILE A 297 -22.11 -17.21 6.12
N ASP A 298 -22.68 -18.21 6.78
CA ASP A 298 -21.94 -19.27 7.48
C ASP A 298 -21.82 -20.50 6.58
N ALA A 299 -20.82 -20.51 5.74
CA ALA A 299 -20.52 -21.67 4.88
C ALA A 299 -19.88 -22.84 5.64
N SER A 300 -19.50 -22.66 6.91
CA SER A 300 -18.93 -23.71 7.74
C SER A 300 -19.89 -24.89 7.92
N ASN A 301 -21.18 -24.61 8.04
CA ASN A 301 -22.21 -25.66 8.19
C ASN A 301 -22.35 -26.57 6.96
N ILE A 302 -21.91 -26.10 5.78
CA ILE A 302 -21.93 -26.88 4.54
C ILE A 302 -20.68 -27.77 4.45
N LEU A 303 -19.53 -27.27 4.91
CA LEU A 303 -18.26 -28.01 4.89
C LEU A 303 -18.12 -29.03 6.02
N LYS A 304 -18.63 -28.74 7.21
CA LYS A 304 -18.53 -29.60 8.40
C LYS A 304 -18.91 -31.05 8.16
N PRO A 305 -20.04 -31.39 7.48
CA PRO A 305 -20.41 -32.77 7.23
C PRO A 305 -19.40 -33.51 6.37
N SER A 306 -18.93 -32.92 5.29
CA SER A 306 -17.98 -33.56 4.36
C SER A 306 -16.57 -33.67 4.94
N LEU A 307 -16.13 -32.69 5.73
CA LEU A 307 -14.90 -32.80 6.54
C LEU A 307 -15.03 -33.86 7.63
N ALA A 308 -16.20 -33.98 8.25
CA ALA A 308 -16.44 -34.98 9.30
C ALA A 308 -16.39 -36.40 8.77
N ARG A 309 -16.88 -36.63 7.56
CA ARG A 309 -16.83 -37.94 6.88
C ARG A 309 -15.49 -38.22 6.19
N GLY A 310 -14.62 -37.21 6.08
CA GLY A 310 -13.34 -37.32 5.37
C GLY A 310 -13.49 -37.44 3.84
N GLU A 311 -14.61 -36.96 3.29
CA GLU A 311 -14.91 -36.95 1.86
C GLU A 311 -14.04 -35.96 1.09
N ILE A 312 -13.58 -34.89 1.77
CA ILE A 312 -12.72 -33.85 1.21
C ILE A 312 -11.48 -33.63 2.10
N GLN A 313 -10.37 -33.31 1.46
CA GLN A 313 -9.16 -32.84 2.14
C GLN A 313 -8.94 -31.36 1.84
N LEU A 314 -8.66 -30.59 2.90
CA LEU A 314 -8.56 -29.15 2.84
C LEU A 314 -7.27 -28.66 3.51
N ILE A 315 -6.56 -27.76 2.85
CA ILE A 315 -5.45 -26.99 3.39
C ILE A 315 -5.99 -25.60 3.68
N GLY A 316 -5.92 -25.12 4.92
CA GLY A 316 -6.32 -23.77 5.28
C GLY A 316 -5.11 -22.88 5.54
N ALA A 317 -5.24 -21.58 5.31
CA ALA A 317 -4.30 -20.58 5.79
C ALA A 317 -5.04 -19.47 6.53
N THR A 318 -4.51 -19.02 7.68
CA THR A 318 -5.12 -17.98 8.50
C THR A 318 -4.10 -17.37 9.47
N THR A 319 -4.48 -16.36 10.23
CA THR A 319 -3.67 -15.81 11.32
C THR A 319 -3.89 -16.58 12.63
N LEU A 320 -2.98 -16.41 13.60
CA LEU A 320 -3.11 -17.08 14.91
C LEU A 320 -4.37 -16.60 15.68
N GLU A 321 -4.68 -15.30 15.59
CA GLU A 321 -5.85 -14.72 16.25
C GLU A 321 -7.15 -15.28 15.67
N GLU A 322 -7.24 -15.35 14.35
CA GLU A 322 -8.40 -15.87 13.62
C GLU A 322 -8.56 -17.38 13.83
N TYR A 323 -7.46 -18.13 13.84
CA TYR A 323 -7.47 -19.56 14.15
C TYR A 323 -8.10 -19.82 15.53
N ARG A 324 -7.64 -19.08 16.56
CA ARG A 324 -8.20 -19.18 17.93
C ARG A 324 -9.66 -18.72 18.00
N LYS A 325 -10.00 -17.67 17.29
CA LYS A 325 -11.34 -17.06 17.33
C LYS A 325 -12.38 -17.93 16.65
N TYR A 326 -12.05 -18.56 15.51
CA TYR A 326 -13.01 -19.19 14.62
C TYR A 326 -12.88 -20.72 14.54
N ILE A 327 -11.67 -21.28 14.69
CA ILE A 327 -11.44 -22.72 14.53
C ILE A 327 -11.37 -23.43 15.88
N GLU A 328 -10.56 -22.94 16.82
CA GLU A 328 -10.44 -23.56 18.16
C GLU A 328 -11.74 -23.51 18.97
N LYS A 329 -12.57 -22.50 18.76
CA LYS A 329 -13.88 -22.40 19.44
C LYS A 329 -14.94 -23.38 18.89
N ASP A 330 -14.74 -23.91 17.70
CA ASP A 330 -15.64 -24.87 17.07
C ASP A 330 -15.11 -26.30 17.22
N ALA A 331 -15.69 -27.04 18.16
CA ALA A 331 -15.24 -28.40 18.48
C ALA A 331 -15.27 -29.38 17.28
N ALA A 332 -16.08 -29.13 16.25
CA ALA A 332 -16.12 -29.96 15.05
C ALA A 332 -14.94 -29.67 14.11
N LEU A 333 -14.53 -28.42 13.99
CA LEU A 333 -13.39 -28.00 13.17
C LEU A 333 -12.07 -28.27 13.88
N GLU A 334 -11.96 -28.01 15.18
CA GLU A 334 -10.75 -28.28 15.99
C GLU A 334 -10.30 -29.73 15.88
N ARG A 335 -11.26 -30.67 15.85
CA ARG A 335 -10.97 -32.11 15.70
C ARG A 335 -10.56 -32.53 14.28
N ARG A 336 -10.66 -31.65 13.30
CA ARG A 336 -10.37 -31.93 11.89
C ARG A 336 -9.15 -31.21 11.37
N PHE A 337 -8.89 -30.02 11.87
CA PHE A 337 -7.72 -29.24 11.48
C PHE A 337 -6.53 -29.48 12.40
N GLN A 338 -5.35 -29.50 11.81
CA GLN A 338 -4.08 -29.56 12.54
C GLN A 338 -3.28 -28.30 12.21
N PRO A 339 -2.99 -27.45 13.21
CA PRO A 339 -2.21 -26.24 12.95
C PRO A 339 -0.76 -26.57 12.60
N VAL A 340 -0.24 -25.81 11.64
CA VAL A 340 1.18 -25.75 11.26
C VAL A 340 1.58 -24.29 11.40
N THR A 341 2.40 -23.99 12.40
CA THR A 341 2.88 -22.64 12.64
C THR A 341 3.89 -22.25 11.57
N VAL A 342 3.66 -21.10 10.94
CA VAL A 342 4.55 -20.51 9.95
C VAL A 342 5.14 -19.26 10.55
N GLU A 343 6.40 -19.33 10.94
CA GLU A 343 7.13 -18.22 11.55
C GLU A 343 7.71 -17.28 10.48
N GLU A 344 7.97 -16.03 10.89
CA GLU A 344 8.70 -15.07 10.07
C GLU A 344 10.12 -15.60 9.81
N PRO A 345 10.58 -15.65 8.54
CA PRO A 345 11.92 -16.14 8.25
C PRO A 345 12.99 -15.21 8.83
N THR A 346 14.12 -15.76 9.17
CA THR A 346 15.30 -14.99 9.55
C THR A 346 15.81 -14.16 8.38
N GLU A 347 16.59 -13.13 8.64
CA GLU A 347 17.17 -12.29 7.56
C GLU A 347 17.97 -13.13 6.55
N LYS A 348 18.70 -14.14 7.00
CA LYS A 348 19.46 -15.04 6.11
C LYS A 348 18.55 -15.87 5.20
N GLU A 349 17.49 -16.43 5.76
CA GLU A 349 16.50 -17.19 4.98
C GLU A 349 15.75 -16.29 4.02
N ALA A 350 15.40 -15.06 4.43
CA ALA A 350 14.75 -14.10 3.56
C ALA A 350 15.64 -13.68 2.37
N ILE A 351 16.95 -13.49 2.58
CA ILE A 351 17.89 -13.24 1.48
C ILE A 351 17.91 -14.44 0.53
N GLY A 352 17.94 -15.69 1.03
CA GLY A 352 17.87 -16.88 0.21
C GLY A 352 16.57 -16.98 -0.60
N ILE A 353 15.45 -16.60 -0.02
CA ILE A 353 14.15 -16.53 -0.72
C ILE A 353 14.21 -15.50 -1.86
N LEU A 354 14.68 -14.29 -1.59
CA LEU A 354 14.80 -13.25 -2.61
C LEU A 354 15.73 -13.69 -3.75
N GLN A 355 16.87 -14.34 -3.44
CA GLN A 355 17.79 -14.89 -4.44
C GLN A 355 17.11 -15.95 -5.32
N GLY A 356 16.20 -16.74 -4.76
CA GLY A 356 15.46 -17.75 -5.52
C GLY A 356 14.47 -17.16 -6.53
N ILE A 357 13.86 -16.02 -6.20
CA ILE A 357 12.79 -15.41 -7.02
C ILE A 357 13.30 -14.28 -7.92
N VAL A 358 14.50 -13.77 -7.68
CA VAL A 358 15.04 -12.56 -8.35
C VAL A 358 15.00 -12.61 -9.87
N SER A 359 15.30 -13.77 -10.47
CA SER A 359 15.35 -13.93 -11.93
C SER A 359 14.02 -13.57 -12.61
N ARG A 360 12.88 -13.88 -11.99
CA ARG A 360 11.56 -13.54 -12.54
C ARG A 360 11.27 -12.04 -12.48
N TYR A 361 11.70 -11.37 -11.42
CA TYR A 361 11.56 -9.92 -11.31
C TYR A 361 12.47 -9.21 -12.30
N GLU A 362 13.69 -9.72 -12.50
CA GLU A 362 14.61 -9.23 -13.52
C GLU A 362 14.03 -9.34 -14.94
N GLU A 363 13.41 -10.48 -15.26
CA GLU A 363 12.74 -10.70 -16.55
C GLU A 363 11.53 -9.78 -16.73
N HIS A 364 10.72 -9.61 -15.68
CA HIS A 364 9.52 -8.77 -15.73
C HIS A 364 9.87 -7.29 -15.93
N HIS A 365 10.81 -6.77 -15.15
CA HIS A 365 11.19 -5.35 -15.19
C HIS A 365 12.27 -5.05 -16.23
N LYS A 366 12.92 -6.07 -16.79
CA LYS A 366 14.08 -5.95 -17.72
C LYS A 366 15.21 -5.15 -17.11
N VAL A 367 15.49 -5.39 -15.84
CA VAL A 367 16.58 -4.80 -15.04
C VAL A 367 17.40 -5.91 -14.42
N LYS A 368 18.62 -5.61 -14.00
CA LYS A 368 19.46 -6.53 -13.21
C LYS A 368 19.44 -6.08 -11.75
N ILE A 369 19.19 -7.01 -10.83
CA ILE A 369 19.17 -6.72 -9.39
C ILE A 369 20.46 -7.24 -8.77
N LEU A 370 21.25 -6.33 -8.20
CA LEU A 370 22.53 -6.70 -7.61
C LEU A 370 22.32 -7.45 -6.28
N PRO A 371 23.21 -8.41 -5.92
CA PRO A 371 23.14 -9.11 -4.63
C PRO A 371 23.11 -8.16 -3.44
N GLU A 372 23.86 -7.06 -3.48
CA GLU A 372 23.86 -6.02 -2.46
C GLU A 372 22.48 -5.34 -2.29
N ALA A 373 21.68 -5.26 -3.38
CA ALA A 373 20.33 -4.72 -3.31
C ALA A 373 19.38 -5.69 -2.61
N LEU A 374 19.54 -7.01 -2.79
CA LEU A 374 18.73 -8.02 -2.07
C LEU A 374 19.02 -8.00 -0.57
N GLU A 375 20.29 -7.96 -0.19
CA GLU A 375 20.67 -7.81 1.22
C GLU A 375 20.13 -6.50 1.81
N ALA A 376 20.27 -5.38 1.08
CA ALA A 376 19.72 -4.11 1.51
C ALA A 376 18.19 -4.14 1.64
N ALA A 377 17.47 -4.81 0.72
CA ALA A 377 16.01 -4.95 0.80
C ALA A 377 15.58 -5.66 2.08
N VAL A 378 16.27 -6.74 2.46
CA VAL A 378 15.96 -7.47 3.70
C VAL A 378 16.35 -6.66 4.95
N HIS A 379 17.60 -6.19 5.04
CA HIS A 379 18.08 -5.50 6.24
C HIS A 379 17.35 -4.18 6.49
N LEU A 380 17.16 -3.36 5.44
CA LEU A 380 16.54 -2.06 5.60
C LEU A 380 15.02 -2.19 5.82
N SER A 381 14.34 -3.10 5.12
CA SER A 381 12.92 -3.35 5.38
C SER A 381 12.69 -3.89 6.78
N ASN A 382 13.55 -4.80 7.28
CA ASN A 382 13.44 -5.33 8.63
C ASN A 382 13.65 -4.26 9.71
N ARG A 383 14.54 -3.30 9.44
CA ARG A 383 14.85 -2.21 10.38
C ARG A 383 13.80 -1.09 10.38
N TYR A 384 13.25 -0.74 9.23
CA TYR A 384 12.44 0.48 9.06
C TYR A 384 10.96 0.22 8.80
N ILE A 385 10.57 -0.99 8.34
CA ILE A 385 9.18 -1.38 8.09
C ILE A 385 8.75 -2.39 9.15
N ASN A 386 8.02 -1.91 10.16
CA ASN A 386 7.66 -2.73 11.34
C ASN A 386 6.23 -3.29 11.28
N ASP A 387 5.39 -2.78 10.38
CA ASP A 387 3.98 -3.15 10.22
C ASP A 387 3.77 -4.36 9.30
N ARG A 388 4.80 -4.80 8.60
CA ARG A 388 4.81 -5.94 7.70
C ARG A 388 5.90 -6.94 8.09
N LYS A 389 5.77 -8.18 7.60
CA LYS A 389 6.67 -9.28 7.90
C LYS A 389 7.55 -9.64 6.70
N LEU A 390 8.72 -10.23 7.00
CA LEU A 390 9.54 -10.89 5.99
C LEU A 390 8.85 -12.20 5.53
N PRO A 391 9.02 -12.61 4.26
CA PRO A 391 9.80 -11.96 3.21
C PRO A 391 9.03 -10.87 2.44
N ASP A 392 7.71 -10.77 2.60
CA ASP A 392 6.78 -9.94 1.82
C ASP A 392 7.24 -8.48 1.70
N LYS A 393 7.55 -7.83 2.84
CA LYS A 393 8.04 -6.44 2.84
C LYS A 393 9.34 -6.22 2.07
N ALA A 394 10.21 -7.23 2.01
CA ALA A 394 11.47 -7.13 1.27
C ALA A 394 11.25 -7.37 -0.22
N ILE A 395 10.32 -8.26 -0.59
CA ILE A 395 9.89 -8.51 -1.96
C ILE A 395 9.24 -7.25 -2.54
N ASP A 396 8.30 -6.65 -1.82
CA ASP A 396 7.62 -5.42 -2.25
C ASP A 396 8.61 -4.27 -2.50
N VAL A 397 9.58 -4.08 -1.60
CA VAL A 397 10.62 -3.03 -1.75
C VAL A 397 11.49 -3.30 -2.96
N MET A 398 11.86 -4.55 -3.19
CA MET A 398 12.67 -4.96 -4.36
C MET A 398 11.90 -4.74 -5.66
N ASP A 399 10.62 -5.11 -5.70
CA ASP A 399 9.74 -4.94 -6.85
C ASP A 399 9.56 -3.47 -7.22
N GLU A 400 9.24 -2.63 -6.22
CA GLU A 400 9.09 -1.18 -6.43
C GLU A 400 10.39 -0.51 -6.86
N ALA A 401 11.54 -0.92 -6.32
CA ALA A 401 12.84 -0.40 -6.73
C ALA A 401 13.15 -0.77 -8.19
N ALA A 402 12.86 -2.00 -8.60
CA ALA A 402 13.01 -2.46 -9.96
C ALA A 402 12.10 -1.68 -10.93
N ALA A 403 10.84 -1.46 -10.54
CA ALA A 403 9.89 -0.63 -11.28
C ALA A 403 10.35 0.82 -11.40
N ALA A 404 10.86 1.43 -10.32
CA ALA A 404 11.36 2.81 -10.31
C ALA A 404 12.55 2.99 -11.26
N VAL A 405 13.51 2.07 -11.23
CA VAL A 405 14.69 2.10 -12.13
C VAL A 405 14.26 1.96 -13.59
N ARG A 406 13.29 1.08 -13.89
CA ARG A 406 12.71 0.94 -15.23
C ARG A 406 12.03 2.23 -15.69
N LEU A 407 11.17 2.84 -14.85
CA LEU A 407 10.46 4.08 -15.18
C LEU A 407 11.41 5.25 -15.40
N GLN A 408 12.46 5.39 -14.59
CA GLN A 408 13.46 6.44 -14.77
C GLN A 408 14.13 6.35 -16.14
N ARG A 409 14.34 5.13 -16.66
CA ARG A 409 14.87 4.92 -18.02
C ARG A 409 13.85 5.28 -19.09
N MET A 410 12.55 5.01 -18.88
CA MET A 410 11.47 5.38 -19.82
C MET A 410 11.30 6.89 -19.90
N GLN A 411 11.30 7.60 -18.78
CA GLN A 411 11.17 9.06 -18.75
C GLN A 411 12.30 9.76 -19.52
N THR A 412 13.52 9.26 -19.45
CA THR A 412 14.64 9.78 -20.27
C THR A 412 14.43 9.54 -21.78
N THR A 413 13.60 8.57 -22.17
CA THR A 413 13.25 8.29 -23.56
C THR A 413 12.12 9.20 -24.05
N ASP A 414 11.14 9.50 -23.19
CA ASP A 414 10.02 10.39 -23.53
C ASP A 414 10.47 11.84 -23.63
N GLU A 415 11.36 12.30 -22.75
CA GLU A 415 11.96 13.65 -22.86
C GLU A 415 12.72 13.86 -24.19
N ALA A 416 13.42 12.83 -24.69
CA ALA A 416 14.07 12.91 -25.99
C ALA A 416 13.07 12.97 -27.16
N THR A 417 11.93 12.29 -27.02
CA THR A 417 10.85 12.31 -28.01
C THR A 417 10.15 13.68 -28.04
N ASP A 418 9.95 14.31 -26.89
CA ASP A 418 9.33 15.63 -26.78
C ASP A 418 10.29 16.74 -27.26
N GLN A 419 11.60 16.62 -26.99
CA GLN A 419 12.60 17.52 -27.56
C GLN A 419 12.69 17.39 -29.08
N ALA A 420 12.55 16.19 -29.64
CA ALA A 420 12.50 15.99 -31.08
C ALA A 420 11.25 16.63 -31.73
N LYS A 421 10.11 16.61 -31.05
CA LYS A 421 8.89 17.30 -31.49
C LYS A 421 9.07 18.82 -31.42
N GLU A 422 9.69 19.34 -30.34
CA GLU A 422 9.99 20.77 -30.19
C GLU A 422 10.89 21.27 -31.31
N ILE A 423 11.95 20.51 -31.65
CA ILE A 423 12.83 20.82 -32.75
C ILE A 423 12.08 20.90 -34.07
N LYS A 424 11.20 19.92 -34.34
CA LYS A 424 10.39 19.92 -35.57
C LYS A 424 9.45 21.12 -35.66
N THR A 425 8.79 21.48 -34.54
CA THR A 425 7.91 22.67 -34.52
C THR A 425 8.66 23.97 -34.67
N LEU A 426 9.88 24.08 -34.15
CA LEU A 426 10.73 25.25 -34.32
C LEU A 426 11.26 25.36 -35.75
N ASP A 427 11.56 24.27 -36.40
CA ASP A 427 12.02 24.20 -37.79
C ASP A 427 10.90 24.62 -38.77
N GLU A 428 9.68 24.10 -38.57
CA GLU A 428 8.50 24.51 -39.34
C GLU A 428 8.17 26.01 -39.20
N LYS A 429 8.30 26.56 -38.00
CA LYS A 429 8.13 28.01 -37.77
C LYS A 429 9.23 28.86 -38.39
N LEU A 430 10.47 28.37 -38.38
CA LEU A 430 11.57 29.01 -39.03
C LEU A 430 11.39 29.05 -40.54
N GLU A 431 10.95 27.96 -41.17
CA GLU A 431 10.62 27.95 -42.60
C GLU A 431 9.49 28.94 -42.94
N GLN A 432 8.50 29.08 -42.05
CA GLN A 432 7.37 29.99 -42.28
C GLN A 432 7.85 31.47 -42.16
N ALA A 433 8.65 31.82 -41.16
CA ALA A 433 9.21 33.14 -41.00
C ALA A 433 10.14 33.53 -42.19
N ILE A 434 10.86 32.59 -42.77
CA ILE A 434 11.67 32.81 -43.97
C ILE A 434 10.77 33.06 -45.21
N ARG A 435 9.64 32.35 -45.37
CA ARG A 435 8.67 32.58 -46.45
C ARG A 435 7.98 33.93 -46.34
N ASP A 436 7.72 34.36 -45.11
CA ASP A 436 7.06 35.65 -44.80
C ASP A 436 8.07 36.85 -44.83
N GLN A 437 9.35 36.56 -45.13
CA GLN A 437 10.47 37.51 -45.20
C GLN A 437 10.73 38.30 -43.90
N ASP A 438 10.32 37.75 -42.77
CA ASP A 438 10.63 38.30 -41.44
C ASP A 438 11.99 37.84 -40.96
N LEU A 439 13.02 38.61 -41.29
CA LEU A 439 14.43 38.33 -40.98
C LEU A 439 14.77 38.41 -39.49
N GLU A 440 14.04 39.21 -38.70
CA GLU A 440 14.27 39.33 -37.27
C GLU A 440 13.75 38.09 -36.51
N GLU A 441 12.54 37.67 -36.85
CA GLU A 441 11.93 36.50 -36.22
C GLU A 441 12.62 35.20 -36.66
N ALA A 442 13.02 35.10 -37.94
CA ALA A 442 13.83 34.02 -38.47
C ALA A 442 15.20 33.89 -37.71
N SER A 443 15.85 35.00 -37.43
CA SER A 443 17.12 35.00 -36.63
C SER A 443 16.92 34.49 -35.20
N ARG A 444 15.85 34.92 -34.52
CA ARG A 444 15.48 34.48 -33.18
C ARG A 444 15.13 32.99 -33.12
N LEU A 445 14.34 32.53 -34.09
CA LEU A 445 13.96 31.10 -34.19
C LEU A 445 15.17 30.22 -34.48
N LYS A 446 16.10 30.66 -35.33
CA LYS A 446 17.36 29.96 -35.65
C LYS A 446 18.24 29.81 -34.41
N GLN A 447 18.29 30.79 -33.55
CA GLN A 447 19.04 30.73 -32.28
C GLN A 447 18.38 29.72 -31.32
N LYS A 448 17.05 29.75 -31.16
CA LYS A 448 16.30 28.77 -30.34
C LYS A 448 16.46 27.36 -30.85
N LEU A 449 16.41 27.14 -32.16
CA LEU A 449 16.60 25.84 -32.80
C LEU A 449 18.02 25.31 -32.51
N LYS A 450 19.04 26.15 -32.58
CA LYS A 450 20.43 25.78 -32.26
C LYS A 450 20.60 25.35 -30.80
N GLU A 451 19.94 26.04 -29.88
CA GLU A 451 19.93 25.69 -28.45
C GLU A 451 19.19 24.38 -28.19
N ALA A 452 18.04 24.15 -28.83
CA ALA A 452 17.27 22.90 -28.74
C ALA A 452 18.07 21.71 -29.31
N LEU A 453 18.72 21.87 -30.47
CA LEU A 453 19.60 20.86 -31.07
C LEU A 453 20.78 20.51 -30.15
N THR A 454 21.40 21.51 -29.50
CA THR A 454 22.51 21.28 -28.57
C THR A 454 22.07 20.52 -27.31
N ARG A 455 20.85 20.77 -26.83
CA ARG A 455 20.22 20.02 -25.72
C ARG A 455 19.94 18.58 -26.14
N TYR A 456 19.33 18.38 -27.31
CA TYR A 456 19.03 17.07 -27.86
C TYR A 456 20.27 16.21 -28.09
N GLU A 457 21.34 16.77 -28.65
CA GLU A 457 22.63 16.07 -28.82
C GLU A 457 23.24 15.67 -27.47
N LYS A 458 23.18 16.52 -26.45
CA LYS A 458 23.63 16.18 -25.10
C LYS A 458 22.81 15.04 -24.50
N HIS A 459 21.50 15.04 -24.75
CA HIS A 459 20.60 13.96 -24.32
C HIS A 459 20.89 12.65 -25.06
N GLN A 460 21.07 12.69 -26.39
CA GLN A 460 21.46 11.51 -27.18
C GLN A 460 22.79 10.91 -26.73
N LYS A 461 23.82 11.72 -26.50
CA LYS A 461 25.11 11.25 -25.97
C LYS A 461 24.98 10.64 -24.57
N ARG A 462 24.07 11.12 -23.73
CA ARG A 462 23.75 10.49 -22.43
C ARG A 462 23.03 9.15 -22.63
N GLN A 463 22.06 9.08 -23.52
CA GLN A 463 21.33 7.85 -23.85
C GLN A 463 22.24 6.78 -24.48
N GLU A 464 23.14 7.15 -25.40
CA GLU A 464 24.09 6.21 -25.97
C GLU A 464 25.06 5.66 -24.93
N LYS A 465 25.53 6.50 -24.00
CA LYS A 465 26.33 6.05 -22.84
C LYS A 465 25.52 5.12 -21.91
N SER A 466 24.23 5.37 -21.72
CA SER A 466 23.34 4.53 -20.92
C SER A 466 23.00 3.22 -21.66
N ARG A 467 22.81 3.25 -22.99
CA ARG A 467 22.58 2.04 -23.81
C ARG A 467 23.82 1.13 -23.88
N LYS A 468 25.01 1.70 -23.87
CA LYS A 468 26.28 0.94 -23.86
C LYS A 468 26.57 0.30 -22.49
N LYS A 469 25.90 0.70 -21.41
CA LYS A 469 26.05 0.14 -20.06
C LYS A 469 25.25 -1.16 -19.80
N GLY A 470 24.52 -1.69 -20.77
CA GLY A 470 23.76 -2.93 -20.60
C GLY A 470 22.37 -2.72 -19.96
N GLN A 471 21.83 -3.76 -19.32
CA GLN A 471 20.59 -3.68 -18.56
C GLN A 471 20.78 -2.73 -17.36
N PRO A 472 19.77 -1.91 -17.00
CA PRO A 472 19.83 -1.08 -15.81
C PRO A 472 19.96 -1.94 -14.56
N GLU A 473 20.81 -1.50 -13.64
CA GLU A 473 21.10 -2.24 -12.42
C GLU A 473 20.37 -1.57 -11.24
N VAL A 474 19.72 -2.40 -10.43
CA VAL A 474 19.12 -1.99 -9.15
C VAL A 474 20.20 -2.12 -8.08
N THR A 475 20.47 -1.04 -7.38
CA THR A 475 21.49 -0.93 -6.34
C THR A 475 20.90 -0.85 -4.94
N ALA A 476 21.72 -1.04 -3.91
CA ALA A 476 21.31 -0.81 -2.51
C ALA A 476 20.81 0.62 -2.27
N GLU A 477 21.29 1.60 -3.06
CA GLU A 477 20.83 2.99 -2.95
C GLU A 477 19.40 3.17 -3.47
N ASP A 478 19.01 2.46 -4.52
CA ASP A 478 17.66 2.51 -5.06
C ASP A 478 16.67 1.88 -4.09
N ILE A 479 17.02 0.78 -3.44
CA ILE A 479 16.29 0.19 -2.32
C ILE A 479 16.13 1.20 -1.18
N ALA A 480 17.21 1.87 -0.78
CA ALA A 480 17.16 2.87 0.28
C ALA A 480 16.25 4.07 -0.07
N LYS A 481 16.19 4.48 -1.34
CA LYS A 481 15.26 5.52 -1.82
C LYS A 481 13.79 5.09 -1.66
N VAL A 482 13.44 3.86 -2.05
CA VAL A 482 12.08 3.33 -1.90
C VAL A 482 11.67 3.33 -0.43
N ILE A 483 12.52 2.76 0.44
CA ILE A 483 12.23 2.73 1.89
C ILE A 483 12.13 4.13 2.46
N SER A 484 12.96 5.07 2.00
CA SER A 484 12.87 6.47 2.43
C SER A 484 11.54 7.11 2.03
N THR A 485 11.00 6.75 0.85
CA THR A 485 9.70 7.23 0.38
C THR A 485 8.56 6.67 1.23
N TRP A 486 8.59 5.38 1.55
CA TRP A 486 7.56 4.72 2.35
C TRP A 486 7.53 5.17 3.79
N THR A 487 8.72 5.19 4.41
CA THR A 487 8.86 5.47 5.85
C THR A 487 9.05 6.94 6.16
N LYS A 488 9.31 7.76 5.13
CA LYS A 488 9.74 9.16 5.26
C LYS A 488 11.04 9.33 6.07
N VAL A 489 11.79 8.23 6.22
CA VAL A 489 13.09 8.21 6.91
C VAL A 489 14.19 8.29 5.86
N PRO A 490 15.14 9.22 5.91
CA PRO A 490 16.28 9.22 5.03
C PRO A 490 17.20 8.03 5.37
N VAL A 491 17.01 6.93 4.65
CA VAL A 491 17.70 5.64 4.88
C VAL A 491 19.00 5.56 4.08
N SER A 492 19.18 6.42 3.08
CA SER A 492 20.43 6.49 2.31
C SER A 492 21.64 6.70 3.23
N ARG A 493 22.79 6.12 2.88
CA ARG A 493 24.06 6.40 3.57
C ARG A 493 24.20 7.89 3.76
N LEU A 494 24.70 8.32 4.94
CA LEU A 494 25.00 9.71 5.23
C LEU A 494 25.70 10.33 4.00
N THR A 495 24.96 11.14 3.27
CA THR A 495 25.57 11.89 2.17
C THR A 495 26.58 12.88 2.77
N GLU A 496 27.58 13.30 2.01
CA GLU A 496 28.53 14.34 2.47
C GLU A 496 27.79 15.55 3.04
N LYS A 497 26.68 15.95 2.39
CA LYS A 497 25.80 17.06 2.86
C LYS A 497 25.15 16.79 4.21
N GLU A 498 24.72 15.56 4.49
CA GLU A 498 24.13 15.20 5.81
C GLU A 498 25.21 15.13 6.90
N SER A 499 26.39 14.61 6.59
CA SER A 499 27.53 14.61 7.50
C SER A 499 27.93 16.03 7.86
N GLU A 500 28.02 16.93 6.90
CA GLU A 500 28.26 18.37 7.13
C GLU A 500 27.16 19.02 7.97
N ARG A 501 25.88 18.65 7.72
CA ARG A 501 24.74 19.18 8.49
C ARG A 501 24.80 18.73 9.94
N LEU A 502 25.16 17.45 10.21
CA LEU A 502 25.34 16.94 11.57
C LEU A 502 26.54 17.58 12.29
N LEU A 503 27.63 17.86 11.58
CA LEU A 503 28.77 18.61 12.12
C LEU A 503 28.39 20.04 12.49
N LYS A 504 27.52 20.68 11.67
CA LYS A 504 27.02 22.04 11.87
C LYS A 504 25.75 22.10 12.75
N LEU A 505 25.30 20.96 13.32
CA LEU A 505 24.03 20.87 14.04
C LEU A 505 23.92 21.90 15.17
N GLU A 506 24.98 22.09 15.95
CA GLU A 506 25.03 23.10 17.01
C GLU A 506 24.74 24.50 16.48
N SER A 507 25.40 24.88 15.40
CA SER A 507 25.18 26.20 14.78
C SER A 507 23.75 26.36 14.19
N ILE A 508 23.14 25.27 13.72
CA ILE A 508 21.76 25.26 13.24
C ILE A 508 20.80 25.47 14.42
N LEU A 509 21.00 24.74 15.52
CA LEU A 509 20.16 24.86 16.71
C LEU A 509 20.28 26.23 17.37
N HIS A 510 21.49 26.83 17.41
CA HIS A 510 21.72 28.18 17.95
C HIS A 510 21.06 29.30 17.14
N LYS A 511 20.69 29.08 15.88
CA LYS A 511 19.88 30.06 15.12
C LYS A 511 18.51 30.28 15.75
N ARG A 512 17.96 29.30 16.46
CA ARG A 512 16.63 29.36 17.09
C ARG A 512 16.68 29.39 18.61
N VAL A 513 17.67 28.72 19.22
CA VAL A 513 17.81 28.61 20.66
C VAL A 513 18.98 29.45 21.12
N ILE A 514 18.69 30.46 21.93
CA ILE A 514 19.67 31.43 22.43
C ILE A 514 20.01 31.13 23.89
N GLY A 515 21.28 31.22 24.23
CA GLY A 515 21.78 31.23 25.59
C GLY A 515 21.71 29.88 26.32
N GLN A 516 21.73 28.74 25.63
CA GLN A 516 21.68 27.39 26.21
C GLN A 516 22.78 26.50 25.59
N GLU A 517 24.03 26.98 25.64
CA GLU A 517 25.16 26.36 24.91
C GLU A 517 25.40 24.90 25.36
N GLU A 518 25.34 24.61 26.65
CA GLU A 518 25.56 23.25 27.19
C GLU A 518 24.44 22.31 26.71
N ALA A 519 23.18 22.78 26.71
CA ALA A 519 22.04 22.00 26.27
C ALA A 519 22.15 21.66 24.78
N VAL A 520 22.47 22.64 23.95
CA VAL A 520 22.62 22.44 22.50
C VAL A 520 23.78 21.53 22.18
N SER A 521 24.93 21.70 22.84
CA SER A 521 26.11 20.86 22.64
C SER A 521 25.89 19.42 23.06
N SER A 522 25.25 19.18 24.23
CA SER A 522 24.92 17.83 24.71
C SER A 522 23.95 17.11 23.77
N VAL A 523 22.89 17.77 23.33
CA VAL A 523 21.95 17.21 22.37
C VAL A 523 22.65 16.89 21.04
N ALA A 524 23.45 17.81 20.52
CA ALA A 524 24.15 17.60 19.25
C ALA A 524 25.15 16.42 19.31
N ARG A 525 25.87 16.25 20.42
CA ARG A 525 26.78 15.11 20.65
C ARG A 525 26.02 13.78 20.66
N ALA A 526 24.92 13.71 21.41
CA ALA A 526 24.12 12.50 21.48
C ALA A 526 23.51 12.14 20.12
N MET A 527 23.01 13.14 19.37
CA MET A 527 22.48 12.92 18.02
C MET A 527 23.54 12.43 17.03
N ARG A 528 24.77 12.94 17.09
CA ARG A 528 25.89 12.43 16.30
C ARG A 528 26.17 10.97 16.61
N ARG A 529 26.26 10.59 17.93
CA ARG A 529 26.46 9.19 18.36
C ARG A 529 25.39 8.26 17.81
N GLY A 530 24.12 8.64 17.96
CA GLY A 530 22.99 7.84 17.48
C GLY A 530 22.98 7.66 15.96
N ARG A 531 23.31 8.72 15.20
CA ARG A 531 23.26 8.67 13.73
C ARG A 531 24.42 7.90 13.10
N VAL A 532 25.60 7.91 13.73
CA VAL A 532 26.76 7.12 13.29
C VAL A 532 26.60 5.63 13.63
N GLY A 533 25.60 5.26 14.43
CA GLY A 533 25.33 3.86 14.79
C GLY A 533 26.17 3.32 15.96
N LEU A 534 26.76 4.19 16.78
CA LEU A 534 27.52 3.81 17.97
C LEU A 534 26.61 3.49 19.18
N GLN A 535 25.32 3.72 19.05
CA GLN A 535 24.33 3.46 20.11
C GLN A 535 23.73 2.05 19.97
N ASP A 536 23.22 1.49 21.08
CA ASP A 536 22.50 0.20 21.07
C ASP A 536 21.30 0.29 20.09
N PRO A 537 21.23 -0.56 19.05
CA PRO A 537 20.19 -0.52 18.04
C PRO A 537 18.78 -0.84 18.58
N ARG A 538 18.68 -1.33 19.82
CA ARG A 538 17.41 -1.60 20.49
C ARG A 538 16.78 -0.35 21.11
N ARG A 539 17.56 0.68 21.42
CA ARG A 539 17.13 1.90 22.12
C ARG A 539 16.73 3.03 21.16
N PRO A 540 15.97 4.05 21.61
CA PRO A 540 15.74 5.27 20.85
C PRO A 540 17.04 5.96 20.41
N ILE A 541 17.01 6.81 19.35
CA ILE A 541 18.20 7.55 18.86
C ILE A 541 18.82 8.41 19.97
N GLY A 542 18.03 8.91 20.90
CA GLY A 542 18.46 9.66 22.07
C GLY A 542 17.33 9.87 23.04
N SER A 543 17.64 9.89 24.32
CA SER A 543 16.70 10.13 25.41
C SER A 543 17.23 11.24 26.32
N PHE A 544 16.42 12.30 26.49
CA PHE A 544 16.84 13.52 27.20
C PHE A 544 15.81 13.91 28.26
N LEU A 545 16.32 14.34 29.43
CA LEU A 545 15.52 14.98 30.45
C LEU A 545 15.93 16.46 30.54
N PHE A 546 15.05 17.37 30.14
CA PHE A 546 15.25 18.82 30.19
C PHE A 546 14.67 19.39 31.47
N LEU A 547 15.53 19.91 32.32
CA LEU A 547 15.18 20.48 33.62
C LEU A 547 15.32 22.01 33.58
N GLY A 548 14.43 22.72 34.25
CA GLY A 548 14.56 24.16 34.39
C GLY A 548 13.24 24.92 34.41
N PRO A 549 13.26 26.23 34.65
CA PRO A 549 12.04 27.05 34.72
C PRO A 549 11.29 27.13 33.41
N THR A 550 10.08 27.65 33.48
CA THR A 550 9.26 27.82 32.27
C THR A 550 9.82 28.95 31.38
N GLY A 551 9.72 28.79 30.06
CA GLY A 551 10.10 29.84 29.12
C GLY A 551 11.60 29.99 28.82
N VAL A 552 12.47 29.08 29.28
CA VAL A 552 13.91 29.09 29.01
C VAL A 552 14.34 28.45 27.69
N GLY A 553 13.40 27.86 26.93
CA GLY A 553 13.68 27.33 25.61
C GLY A 553 13.60 25.81 25.48
N LYS A 554 13.14 25.04 26.51
CA LYS A 554 13.04 23.56 26.47
C LYS A 554 12.25 23.06 25.26
N THR A 555 11.03 23.54 25.11
CA THR A 555 10.15 23.15 23.99
C THR A 555 10.66 23.68 22.64
N GLU A 556 11.33 24.86 22.64
CA GLU A 556 11.87 25.44 21.40
C GLU A 556 13.07 24.63 20.88
N LEU A 557 13.94 24.14 21.79
CA LEU A 557 15.02 23.22 21.42
C LEU A 557 14.47 21.92 20.82
N SER A 558 13.37 21.40 21.37
CA SER A 558 12.72 20.20 20.84
C SER A 558 12.18 20.43 19.42
N LYS A 559 11.58 21.59 19.15
CA LYS A 559 11.11 21.99 17.81
C LYS A 559 12.27 22.18 16.84
N ALA A 560 13.30 22.91 17.26
CA ALA A 560 14.50 23.15 16.47
C ALA A 560 15.21 21.83 16.11
N LEU A 561 15.23 20.88 17.04
CA LEU A 561 15.78 19.54 16.81
C LEU A 561 14.94 18.76 15.81
N ALA A 562 13.60 18.80 15.91
CA ALA A 562 12.71 18.13 14.97
C ALA A 562 12.92 18.67 13.54
N GLU A 563 12.99 19.97 13.36
CA GLU A 563 13.27 20.60 12.07
C GLU A 563 14.68 20.26 11.54
N ALA A 564 15.69 20.33 12.41
CA ALA A 564 17.07 20.07 12.02
C ALA A 564 17.31 18.61 11.62
N MET A 565 16.71 17.65 12.34
CA MET A 565 16.93 16.21 12.11
C MET A 565 15.95 15.61 11.10
N PHE A 566 14.69 16.04 11.14
CA PHE A 566 13.59 15.39 10.41
C PHE A 566 12.98 16.29 9.33
N GLY A 567 13.52 17.51 9.15
CA GLY A 567 13.16 18.41 8.04
C GLY A 567 11.87 19.19 8.24
N SER A 568 11.11 18.96 9.30
CA SER A 568 9.85 19.65 9.59
C SER A 568 9.59 19.75 11.10
N GLU A 569 9.06 20.87 11.55
CA GLU A 569 8.56 21.02 12.93
C GLU A 569 7.39 20.05 13.23
N ASN A 570 6.63 19.64 12.20
CA ASN A 570 5.52 18.69 12.34
C ASN A 570 5.98 17.27 12.72
N ALA A 571 7.29 17.00 12.61
CA ALA A 571 7.87 15.76 13.13
C ALA A 571 7.99 15.75 14.66
N LEU A 572 7.45 16.75 15.37
CA LEU A 572 7.34 16.79 16.82
C LEU A 572 5.99 16.24 17.29
N ILE A 573 6.02 15.11 17.99
CA ILE A 573 4.84 14.56 18.67
C ILE A 573 4.88 15.05 20.11
N ARG A 574 4.03 16.02 20.47
CA ARG A 574 3.92 16.53 21.83
C ARG A 574 2.83 15.78 22.59
N VAL A 575 3.18 15.35 23.80
CA VAL A 575 2.28 14.70 24.76
C VAL A 575 2.37 15.49 26.07
N ASP A 576 1.27 16.12 26.48
CA ASP A 576 1.21 16.88 27.74
C ASP A 576 0.84 15.95 28.88
N MET A 577 1.73 15.80 29.85
CA MET A 577 1.51 14.89 30.97
C MET A 577 0.45 15.35 31.96
N SER A 578 0.00 16.59 31.87
CA SER A 578 -1.16 17.06 32.62
C SER A 578 -2.46 16.34 32.26
N GLU A 579 -2.53 15.75 31.04
CA GLU A 579 -3.67 14.94 30.58
C GLU A 579 -3.59 13.48 31.11
N TYR A 580 -2.46 13.07 31.68
CA TYR A 580 -2.15 11.70 32.10
C TYR A 580 -1.86 11.60 33.60
N MET A 581 -2.56 12.38 34.42
CA MET A 581 -2.40 12.39 35.87
C MET A 581 -3.13 11.23 36.55
N GLU A 582 -4.12 10.63 35.90
CA GLU A 582 -4.96 9.56 36.45
C GLU A 582 -4.65 8.21 35.80
N GLY A 583 -4.76 7.12 36.56
CA GLY A 583 -4.42 5.77 36.07
C GLY A 583 -5.20 5.34 34.82
N HIS A 584 -6.48 5.71 34.71
CA HIS A 584 -7.26 5.40 33.51
C HIS A 584 -6.84 6.17 32.26
N SER A 585 -6.17 7.31 32.42
CA SER A 585 -5.66 8.09 31.30
C SER A 585 -4.48 7.41 30.60
N VAL A 586 -3.79 6.49 31.29
CA VAL A 586 -2.70 5.70 30.68
C VAL A 586 -3.22 4.82 29.55
N SER A 587 -4.43 4.30 29.67
CA SER A 587 -5.09 3.55 28.60
C SER A 587 -5.28 4.37 27.32
N LYS A 588 -5.43 5.69 27.42
CA LYS A 588 -5.50 6.57 26.24
C LYS A 588 -4.17 6.63 25.48
N MET A 589 -3.06 6.40 26.19
CA MET A 589 -1.71 6.46 25.59
C MET A 589 -1.42 5.23 24.72
N ILE A 590 -1.73 4.02 25.22
CA ILE A 590 -1.41 2.73 24.58
C ILE A 590 -2.64 2.02 24.02
N GLY A 591 -3.85 2.48 24.34
CA GLY A 591 -5.14 1.88 23.98
C GLY A 591 -5.84 1.20 25.17
N SER A 592 -7.17 1.12 25.12
CA SER A 592 -7.99 0.44 26.13
C SER A 592 -7.92 -1.07 25.94
N PRO A 593 -7.93 -1.87 27.02
CA PRO A 593 -8.03 -3.33 26.93
C PRO A 593 -9.33 -3.78 26.23
N PRO A 594 -9.35 -5.01 25.66
CA PRO A 594 -10.56 -5.56 25.04
C PRO A 594 -11.76 -5.54 25.99
N GLY A 595 -12.91 -5.08 25.51
CA GLY A 595 -14.14 -4.99 26.28
C GLY A 595 -14.38 -3.65 26.98
N TYR A 596 -13.45 -2.70 26.92
CA TYR A 596 -13.63 -1.34 27.44
C TYR A 596 -13.94 -0.34 26.32
N VAL A 597 -14.67 0.73 26.67
CA VAL A 597 -14.98 1.83 25.75
C VAL A 597 -13.68 2.45 25.21
N GLY A 598 -13.59 2.64 23.88
CA GLY A 598 -12.38 3.19 23.22
C GLY A 598 -11.34 2.15 22.76
N PHE A 599 -11.64 0.85 22.84
CA PHE A 599 -10.75 -0.20 22.31
C PHE A 599 -10.47 -0.04 20.80
N ASP A 600 -11.49 0.34 20.02
CA ASP A 600 -11.36 0.52 18.56
C ASP A 600 -10.59 1.79 18.17
N GLU A 601 -10.50 2.79 19.03
CA GLU A 601 -9.80 4.05 18.73
C GLU A 601 -8.26 3.93 18.78
N GLY A 602 -7.73 2.86 19.41
CA GLY A 602 -6.29 2.67 19.60
C GLY A 602 -5.67 3.69 20.57
N GLY A 603 -4.39 3.52 20.90
CA GLY A 603 -3.66 4.45 21.77
C GLY A 603 -3.19 5.70 21.04
N GLN A 604 -3.37 6.87 21.61
CA GLN A 604 -3.00 8.14 20.99
C GLN A 604 -1.49 8.25 20.72
N LEU A 605 -0.64 7.82 21.66
CA LEU A 605 0.81 7.83 21.47
C LEU A 605 1.23 6.75 20.49
N SER A 606 0.75 5.52 20.68
CA SER A 606 1.11 4.38 19.83
C SER A 606 0.75 4.62 18.37
N GLU A 607 -0.44 5.16 18.07
CA GLU A 607 -0.86 5.49 16.70
C GLU A 607 -0.08 6.66 16.09
N LYS A 608 0.22 7.72 16.87
CA LYS A 608 1.02 8.87 16.37
C LYS A 608 2.42 8.43 16.00
N VAL A 609 3.07 7.62 16.84
CA VAL A 609 4.43 7.12 16.59
C VAL A 609 4.43 6.09 15.47
N ARG A 610 3.43 5.21 15.38
CA ARG A 610 3.29 4.25 14.29
C ARG A 610 3.18 4.95 12.93
N ARG A 611 2.43 6.07 12.85
CA ARG A 611 2.30 6.87 11.63
C ARG A 611 3.54 7.70 11.32
N ASN A 612 4.28 8.11 12.33
CA ASN A 612 5.48 8.93 12.20
C ASN A 612 6.62 8.33 13.03
N PRO A 613 7.20 7.20 12.61
CA PRO A 613 8.22 6.49 13.37
C PRO A 613 9.56 7.25 13.44
N TYR A 614 9.73 8.28 12.63
CA TYR A 614 10.91 9.14 12.60
C TYR A 614 10.53 10.55 13.07
N SER A 615 10.56 10.74 14.38
CA SER A 615 10.03 11.94 15.04
C SER A 615 10.72 12.23 16.38
N VAL A 616 10.52 13.44 16.86
CA VAL A 616 10.82 13.81 18.26
C VAL A 616 9.54 13.61 19.07
N VAL A 617 9.59 12.79 20.09
CA VAL A 617 8.48 12.61 21.06
C VAL A 617 8.81 13.43 22.30
N LEU A 618 8.01 14.47 22.51
CA LEU A 618 8.16 15.38 23.66
C LEU A 618 7.09 15.08 24.71
N PHE A 619 7.52 14.58 25.88
CA PHE A 619 6.70 14.45 27.07
C PHE A 619 6.87 15.71 27.90
N ASP A 620 5.86 16.60 27.87
CA ASP A 620 5.92 17.88 28.55
C ASP A 620 5.39 17.75 29.99
N GLU A 621 6.08 18.36 30.97
CA GLU A 621 5.74 18.34 32.41
C GLU A 621 5.66 16.91 33.01
N ILE A 622 6.72 16.08 32.77
CA ILE A 622 6.76 14.68 33.16
C ILE A 622 6.52 14.42 34.65
N GLU A 623 6.82 15.39 35.52
CA GLU A 623 6.57 15.30 36.96
C GLU A 623 5.08 15.18 37.33
N LYS A 624 4.17 15.52 36.41
CA LYS A 624 2.72 15.43 36.61
C LYS A 624 2.14 14.06 36.21
N ALA A 625 2.94 13.24 35.52
CA ALA A 625 2.48 11.96 35.00
C ALA A 625 2.14 10.97 36.11
N HIS A 626 1.12 10.14 35.90
CA HIS A 626 0.82 9.01 36.78
C HIS A 626 2.00 8.03 36.82
N PRO A 627 2.28 7.35 37.95
CA PRO A 627 3.35 6.36 38.06
C PRO A 627 3.40 5.30 36.98
N ASP A 628 2.28 4.86 36.46
CA ASP A 628 2.21 3.85 35.37
C ASP A 628 2.76 4.35 34.03
N VAL A 629 2.76 5.66 33.79
CA VAL A 629 3.40 6.24 32.60
C VAL A 629 4.90 5.96 32.61
N PHE A 630 5.54 6.00 33.79
CA PHE A 630 6.97 5.69 33.92
C PHE A 630 7.28 4.23 33.56
N ASN A 631 6.37 3.30 33.86
CA ASN A 631 6.53 1.89 33.47
C ASN A 631 6.55 1.74 31.94
N ILE A 632 5.69 2.47 31.22
CA ILE A 632 5.68 2.51 29.75
C ILE A 632 6.97 3.15 29.22
N LEU A 633 7.39 4.26 29.82
CA LEU A 633 8.62 4.94 29.41
C LEU A 633 9.86 4.07 29.66
N LEU A 634 9.92 3.29 30.75
CA LEU A 634 10.99 2.33 30.97
C LEU A 634 11.08 1.31 29.83
N GLN A 635 9.95 0.78 29.38
CA GLN A 635 9.91 -0.13 28.23
C GLN A 635 10.41 0.55 26.95
N VAL A 636 10.01 1.81 26.71
CA VAL A 636 10.49 2.59 25.55
C VAL A 636 12.00 2.80 25.61
N LEU A 637 12.53 3.17 26.78
CA LEU A 637 13.94 3.51 26.96
C LEU A 637 14.88 2.29 26.91
N ASP A 638 14.38 1.10 27.28
CA ASP A 638 15.18 -0.14 27.28
C ASP A 638 15.05 -0.93 26.00
N ASP A 639 13.79 -1.24 25.64
CA ASP A 639 13.48 -2.16 24.54
C ASP A 639 13.22 -1.41 23.24
N GLY A 640 13.05 -0.08 23.29
CA GLY A 640 12.74 0.76 22.15
C GLY A 640 11.40 0.45 21.50
N HIS A 641 10.47 -0.16 22.22
CA HIS A 641 9.12 -0.41 21.72
C HIS A 641 8.09 -0.43 22.85
N ILE A 642 6.83 -0.26 22.51
CA ILE A 642 5.68 -0.52 23.40
C ILE A 642 4.75 -1.52 22.73
N THR A 643 4.01 -2.27 23.53
CA THR A 643 2.93 -3.12 23.04
C THR A 643 1.61 -2.40 23.24
N ASP A 644 0.86 -2.17 22.15
CA ASP A 644 -0.45 -1.55 22.24
C ASP A 644 -1.52 -2.53 22.77
N SER A 645 -2.73 -2.03 23.02
CA SER A 645 -3.86 -2.83 23.53
C SER A 645 -4.29 -3.96 22.58
N ARG A 646 -3.90 -3.90 21.30
CA ARG A 646 -4.14 -4.94 20.29
C ARG A 646 -3.00 -5.94 20.18
N GLY A 647 -2.02 -5.91 21.09
CA GLY A 647 -0.84 -6.78 21.05
C GLY A 647 0.23 -6.40 20.01
N ARG A 648 0.06 -5.28 19.28
CA ARG A 648 1.01 -4.85 18.26
C ARG A 648 2.20 -4.12 18.89
N LYS A 649 3.40 -4.43 18.45
CA LYS A 649 4.63 -3.75 18.87
C LYS A 649 4.82 -2.46 18.07
N VAL A 650 4.86 -1.32 18.75
CA VAL A 650 5.13 0.00 18.16
C VAL A 650 6.56 0.40 18.50
N SER A 651 7.38 0.57 17.47
CA SER A 651 8.81 0.84 17.61
C SER A 651 9.11 2.33 17.82
N PHE A 652 9.95 2.62 18.80
CA PHE A 652 10.50 3.96 19.12
C PHE A 652 12.00 4.06 18.78
N LYS A 653 12.58 3.04 18.15
CA LYS A 653 14.03 2.97 17.86
C LYS A 653 14.51 4.11 16.96
N ASN A 654 13.65 4.66 16.14
CA ASN A 654 13.97 5.76 15.24
C ASN A 654 13.46 7.11 15.76
N THR A 655 13.03 7.19 17.02
CA THR A 655 12.57 8.43 17.65
C THR A 655 13.63 9.02 18.57
N VAL A 656 13.50 10.34 18.82
CA VAL A 656 14.22 11.02 19.90
C VAL A 656 13.22 11.32 21.00
N ILE A 657 13.51 10.83 22.20
CA ILE A 657 12.65 11.03 23.37
C ILE A 657 13.14 12.25 24.16
N ILE A 658 12.27 13.23 24.34
CA ILE A 658 12.55 14.39 25.17
C ILE A 658 11.47 14.48 26.24
N MET A 659 11.91 14.57 27.48
CA MET A 659 11.04 14.78 28.65
C MET A 659 11.37 16.15 29.23
N THR A 660 10.38 16.99 29.50
CA THR A 660 10.61 18.27 30.18
C THR A 660 10.09 18.21 31.61
N SER A 661 10.78 18.86 32.50
CA SER A 661 10.31 19.04 33.89
C SER A 661 10.68 20.41 34.44
N ASN A 662 9.81 20.90 35.31
CA ASN A 662 10.05 22.12 36.07
C ASN A 662 10.62 21.81 37.50
N ALA A 663 10.94 20.56 37.74
CA ALA A 663 11.57 20.15 39.02
C ALA A 663 12.87 20.93 39.24
N GLY A 664 13.09 21.40 40.44
CA GLY A 664 14.28 22.21 40.80
C GLY A 664 14.27 23.63 40.29
N ALA A 665 13.20 24.08 39.60
CA ALA A 665 13.13 25.43 39.06
C ALA A 665 13.30 26.54 40.10
N GLN A 666 12.82 26.35 41.33
CA GLN A 666 12.98 27.32 42.41
C GLN A 666 14.46 27.49 42.81
N ARG A 667 15.26 26.42 42.79
CA ARG A 667 16.70 26.49 43.10
C ARG A 667 17.50 27.18 42.00
N ILE A 668 16.99 27.20 40.78
CA ILE A 668 17.57 27.92 39.63
C ILE A 668 17.26 29.40 39.74
N VAL A 669 16.05 29.75 40.16
CA VAL A 669 15.56 31.13 40.23
C VAL A 669 16.02 31.88 41.52
N GLU A 670 16.12 31.18 42.62
CA GLU A 670 16.56 31.71 43.91
C GLU A 670 17.71 30.85 44.50
N PRO A 671 18.94 31.07 44.04
CA PRO A 671 20.08 30.37 44.66
C PRO A 671 20.17 30.85 46.12
N LYS A 672 20.05 29.93 47.07
CA LYS A 672 20.26 30.25 48.48
C LYS A 672 21.71 30.71 48.66
N ASN A 673 21.92 32.01 48.72
CA ASN A 673 23.16 32.65 49.09
C ASN A 673 23.40 32.37 50.58
N LEU A 674 24.12 31.34 50.90
CA LEU A 674 24.68 31.09 52.22
C LEU A 674 26.12 31.68 52.23
N GLY A 675 26.29 32.91 52.74
CA GLY A 675 27.56 33.42 53.17
C GLY A 675 28.34 34.29 52.17
N PHE A 676 28.91 35.33 52.72
CA PHE A 676 29.87 36.25 52.09
C PHE A 676 30.94 35.50 51.26
N ALA A 677 30.97 35.69 49.99
CA ALA A 677 32.13 35.35 49.16
C ALA A 677 32.20 36.14 47.89
N ALA A 678 33.34 36.67 47.65
CA ALA A 678 33.82 37.36 46.48
C ALA A 678 33.53 36.58 45.16
N LYS A 679 33.52 37.29 44.03
CA LYS A 679 33.42 36.82 42.65
C LYS A 679 33.78 35.34 42.47
N GLU A 680 32.82 34.42 42.71
CA GLU A 680 32.96 33.02 42.34
C GLU A 680 32.83 32.91 40.81
N ASP A 681 33.71 32.10 40.25
CA ASP A 681 33.66 31.69 38.84
C ASP A 681 32.22 31.27 38.43
N ALA A 682 31.67 31.82 37.41
CA ALA A 682 30.33 31.55 36.91
C ALA A 682 30.12 30.01 36.70
N GLN A 683 31.20 29.31 36.40
CA GLN A 683 31.20 27.85 36.17
C GLN A 683 31.00 27.05 37.50
N LYS A 684 31.61 27.48 38.60
CA LYS A 684 31.41 26.85 39.94
C LYS A 684 30.00 27.11 40.46
N THR A 685 29.42 28.26 40.20
CA THR A 685 28.04 28.58 40.57
C THR A 685 27.04 27.72 39.77
N TYR A 686 27.29 27.46 38.48
CA TYR A 686 26.49 26.57 37.68
C TYR A 686 26.57 25.10 38.14
N GLU A 687 27.76 24.59 38.50
CA GLU A 687 27.90 23.21 39.00
C GLU A 687 27.19 23.02 40.36
N LYS A 688 27.24 23.99 41.25
CA LYS A 688 26.47 23.95 42.50
C LYS A 688 24.97 23.98 42.27
N MET A 689 24.49 24.79 41.33
CA MET A 689 23.11 24.85 40.95
C MET A 689 22.66 23.49 40.35
N LYS A 690 23.43 22.94 39.42
CA LYS A 690 23.18 21.65 38.78
C LYS A 690 23.09 20.51 39.79
N SER A 691 24.04 20.46 40.77
CA SER A 691 23.99 19.45 41.82
C SER A 691 22.72 19.56 42.67
N GLY A 692 22.33 20.78 43.07
CA GLY A 692 21.10 21.01 43.81
C GLY A 692 19.80 20.64 43.07
N VAL A 693 19.74 20.89 41.77
CA VAL A 693 18.61 20.46 40.93
C VAL A 693 18.58 18.94 40.81
N MET A 694 19.75 18.29 40.62
CA MET A 694 19.85 16.83 40.53
C MET A 694 19.44 16.12 41.83
N GLU A 695 19.69 16.71 43.01
CA GLU A 695 19.19 16.17 44.26
C GLU A 695 17.67 16.16 44.34
N GLU A 696 16.99 17.21 43.84
CA GLU A 696 15.55 17.29 43.83
C GLU A 696 14.95 16.33 42.80
N VAL A 697 15.59 16.20 41.64
CA VAL A 697 15.20 15.21 40.59
C VAL A 697 15.30 13.77 41.11
N LYS A 698 16.37 13.43 41.88
CA LYS A 698 16.53 12.12 42.52
C LYS A 698 15.47 11.81 43.57
N ARG A 699 14.83 12.83 44.15
CA ARG A 699 13.71 12.66 45.10
C ARG A 699 12.38 12.40 44.39
N LEU A 700 12.20 13.01 43.21
CA LEU A 700 10.96 12.93 42.42
C LEU A 700 10.88 11.68 41.52
N PHE A 701 12.01 11.29 40.94
CA PHE A 701 12.08 10.19 40.00
C PHE A 701 12.87 9.02 40.57
N LYS A 702 12.40 7.81 40.28
CA LYS A 702 13.10 6.59 40.72
C LYS A 702 14.48 6.50 40.07
N PRO A 703 15.52 6.01 40.81
CA PRO A 703 16.88 5.86 40.26
C PRO A 703 16.93 5.02 38.98
N GLU A 704 16.08 3.99 38.89
CA GLU A 704 15.97 3.12 37.75
C GLU A 704 15.60 3.91 36.47
N PHE A 705 14.66 4.82 36.57
CA PHE A 705 14.25 5.67 35.44
C PHE A 705 15.35 6.63 35.00
N LEU A 706 16.00 7.29 35.96
CA LEU A 706 17.09 8.24 35.69
C LEU A 706 18.29 7.59 35.01
N ASN A 707 18.62 6.33 35.38
CA ASN A 707 19.74 5.58 34.82
C ASN A 707 19.52 5.14 33.37
N ARG A 708 18.27 5.18 32.87
CA ARG A 708 17.93 4.81 31.49
C ARG A 708 17.96 5.99 30.51
N ILE A 709 18.05 7.20 31.06
CA ILE A 709 18.11 8.46 30.30
C ILE A 709 19.56 8.70 29.88
N ASP A 710 19.78 8.97 28.56
CA ASP A 710 21.14 9.18 28.06
C ASP A 710 21.78 10.46 28.61
N GLU A 711 21.00 11.54 28.70
CA GLU A 711 21.51 12.82 29.18
C GLU A 711 20.42 13.61 29.94
N THR A 712 20.80 14.08 31.16
CA THR A 712 19.98 15.03 31.92
C THR A 712 20.55 16.42 31.78
N ILE A 713 19.81 17.34 31.25
CA ILE A 713 20.25 18.69 30.84
C ILE A 713 19.53 19.74 31.68
N VAL A 714 20.29 20.59 32.37
CA VAL A 714 19.75 21.68 33.19
C VAL A 714 19.81 22.98 32.38
N PHE A 715 18.66 23.55 32.10
CA PHE A 715 18.53 24.84 31.45
C PHE A 715 18.70 25.95 32.45
N HIS A 716 19.60 26.87 32.18
CA HIS A 716 19.80 28.03 33.03
C HIS A 716 18.82 29.18 32.69
N GLN A 717 18.74 30.10 33.66
CA GLN A 717 17.94 31.32 33.49
C GLN A 717 18.51 32.19 32.37
N LEU A 718 17.64 32.77 31.57
CA LEU A 718 18.04 33.67 30.47
C LEU A 718 18.56 35.04 31.02
N THR A 719 19.68 35.49 30.46
CA THR A 719 20.23 36.81 30.78
C THR A 719 19.46 37.92 30.01
N LYS A 720 19.66 39.17 30.43
CA LYS A 720 19.09 40.34 29.70
C LYS A 720 19.58 40.41 28.23
N ASP A 721 20.82 40.01 27.98
CA ASP A 721 21.38 39.97 26.60
C ASP A 721 20.77 38.86 25.77
N ASP A 722 20.49 37.69 26.37
CA ASP A 722 19.73 36.65 25.71
C ASP A 722 18.31 37.12 25.34
N MET A 723 17.66 37.84 26.24
CA MET A 723 16.33 38.43 26.00
C MET A 723 16.33 39.39 24.81
N LYS A 724 17.39 40.22 24.68
CA LYS A 724 17.58 41.12 23.51
C LYS A 724 17.75 40.36 22.20
N ARG A 725 18.49 39.23 22.23
CA ARG A 725 18.64 38.35 21.06
C ARG A 725 17.33 37.63 20.71
N ILE A 726 16.59 37.17 21.71
CA ILE A 726 15.32 36.48 21.52
C ILE A 726 14.26 37.41 20.91
N ILE A 727 14.18 38.66 21.37
CA ILE A 727 13.22 39.61 20.79
C ILE A 727 13.54 39.90 19.32
N ASN A 728 14.82 39.92 18.92
CA ASN A 728 15.19 40.05 17.52
C ASN A 728 14.72 38.88 16.67
N LEU A 729 14.83 37.65 17.16
CA LEU A 729 14.33 36.47 16.48
C LEU A 729 12.80 36.45 16.35
N LEU A 730 12.08 36.78 17.42
CA LEU A 730 10.62 36.90 17.41
C LEU A 730 10.15 38.01 16.45
N ALA A 731 10.83 39.16 16.47
CA ALA A 731 10.56 40.24 15.55
C ALA A 731 10.79 39.85 14.09
N GLN A 732 11.86 39.15 13.79
CA GLN A 732 12.18 38.66 12.44
C GLN A 732 11.14 37.69 11.91
N SER A 733 10.62 36.80 12.76
CA SER A 733 9.51 35.89 12.42
C SER A 733 8.25 36.68 12.03
N LEU A 734 7.90 37.73 12.81
CA LEU A 734 6.77 38.60 12.50
C LEU A 734 6.99 39.38 11.17
N ILE A 735 8.17 39.94 10.98
CA ILE A 735 8.54 40.65 9.75
C ILE A 735 8.38 39.75 8.53
N THR A 736 8.88 38.54 8.63
CA THR A 736 8.77 37.55 7.53
C THR A 736 7.32 37.21 7.23
N ARG A 737 6.46 37.01 8.25
CA ARG A 737 5.02 36.76 8.06
C ARG A 737 4.31 37.92 7.39
N CYS A 738 4.57 39.14 7.85
CA CYS A 738 4.00 40.35 7.26
C CYS A 738 4.38 40.47 5.77
N ARG A 739 5.64 40.19 5.43
CA ARG A 739 6.11 40.23 4.06
C ARG A 739 5.51 39.15 3.16
N THR A 740 5.43 37.91 3.66
CA THR A 740 4.99 36.77 2.83
C THR A 740 3.47 36.67 2.70
N GLN A 741 2.71 37.04 3.73
CA GLN A 741 1.26 36.89 3.76
C GLN A 741 0.49 38.18 3.43
N LEU A 742 1.04 39.35 3.80
CA LEU A 742 0.35 40.62 3.69
C LEU A 742 1.03 41.58 2.68
N ASP A 743 2.22 41.19 2.16
CA ASP A 743 3.07 42.06 1.31
C ASP A 743 3.42 43.39 1.97
N ILE A 744 3.59 43.40 3.32
CA ILE A 744 3.94 44.59 4.11
C ILE A 744 5.38 44.43 4.57
N SER A 745 6.20 45.46 4.30
CA SER A 745 7.58 45.54 4.78
C SER A 745 7.63 46.21 6.17
N LEU A 746 7.52 45.35 7.23
CA LEU A 746 7.57 45.83 8.61
C LEU A 746 9.01 45.99 9.10
N THR A 747 9.32 47.12 9.77
CA THR A 747 10.59 47.35 10.48
C THR A 747 10.30 47.75 11.93
N LEU A 748 11.04 47.17 12.90
CA LEU A 748 10.93 47.51 14.31
C LEU A 748 12.13 48.31 14.75
N THR A 749 11.89 49.46 15.35
CA THR A 749 12.98 50.36 15.84
C THR A 749 13.69 49.75 17.04
N PRO A 750 15.01 50.02 17.23
CA PRO A 750 15.76 49.54 18.39
C PRO A 750 15.14 50.00 19.72
N SER A 751 14.63 51.22 19.79
CA SER A 751 13.97 51.77 20.99
C SER A 751 12.73 50.98 21.42
N LEU A 752 11.90 50.53 20.47
CA LEU A 752 10.74 49.68 20.77
C LEU A 752 11.18 48.31 21.32
N LYS A 753 12.21 47.71 20.73
CA LYS A 753 12.72 46.41 21.20
C LYS A 753 13.33 46.53 22.60
N GLU A 754 14.08 47.59 22.91
CA GLU A 754 14.64 47.85 24.22
C GLU A 754 13.55 48.05 25.26
N HIS A 755 12.52 48.87 24.95
CA HIS A 755 11.38 49.07 25.82
C HIS A 755 10.67 47.75 26.18
N ILE A 756 10.43 46.87 25.17
CA ILE A 756 9.81 45.60 25.41
C ILE A 756 10.68 44.74 26.34
N VAL A 757 12.00 44.74 26.15
CA VAL A 757 12.89 43.99 27.06
C VAL A 757 12.86 44.57 28.45
N GLU A 758 12.94 45.87 28.62
CA GLU A 758 12.97 46.53 29.95
C GLU A 758 11.68 46.34 30.74
N LYS A 759 10.54 46.53 30.11
CA LYS A 759 9.22 46.52 30.76
C LYS A 759 8.65 45.10 30.94
N TYR A 760 8.88 44.23 30.00
CA TYR A 760 8.25 42.90 29.94
C TYR A 760 9.20 41.71 30.19
N SER A 761 10.52 41.98 30.38
CA SER A 761 11.41 40.86 30.76
C SER A 761 11.17 40.47 32.24
N ASN A 762 10.80 39.24 32.43
CA ASN A 762 10.72 38.65 33.75
C ASN A 762 11.65 37.42 33.80
N LEU A 763 12.75 37.56 34.50
CA LEU A 763 13.75 36.51 34.62
C LEU A 763 13.20 35.20 35.17
N LYS A 764 12.12 35.27 35.99
CA LYS A 764 11.42 34.10 36.53
C LYS A 764 10.55 33.37 35.52
N MET A 765 10.02 34.11 34.52
CA MET A 765 9.08 33.55 33.51
C MET A 765 9.73 33.34 32.11
N GLY A 766 11.00 33.63 31.97
CA GLY A 766 11.76 33.48 30.75
C GLY A 766 11.26 34.34 29.58
N ALA A 767 11.27 33.80 28.36
CA ALA A 767 10.89 34.50 27.13
C ALA A 767 9.36 34.55 26.87
N ARG A 768 8.51 33.87 27.61
CA ARG A 768 7.04 33.84 27.39
C ARG A 768 6.41 35.22 27.45
N PRO A 769 6.75 36.13 28.44
CA PRO A 769 6.21 37.49 28.47
C PRO A 769 6.60 38.32 27.26
N LEU A 770 7.82 38.16 26.71
CA LEU A 770 8.27 38.88 25.51
C LEU A 770 7.44 38.55 24.28
N LYS A 771 7.14 37.25 24.10
CA LYS A 771 6.27 36.80 23.00
C LYS A 771 4.88 37.42 23.09
N ARG A 772 4.31 37.41 24.30
CA ARG A 772 3.00 38.02 24.56
C ARG A 772 3.03 39.56 24.35
N ALA A 773 4.12 40.23 24.75
CA ALA A 773 4.28 41.65 24.53
C ALA A 773 4.34 42.01 23.03
N ILE A 774 5.05 41.22 22.21
CA ILE A 774 5.08 41.43 20.77
C ILE A 774 3.66 41.29 20.20
N GLN A 775 2.92 40.25 20.61
CA GLN A 775 1.55 40.05 20.16
C GLN A 775 0.66 41.23 20.50
N THR A 776 0.60 41.62 21.79
CA THR A 776 -0.32 42.67 22.25
C THR A 776 0.09 44.07 21.78
N LEU A 777 1.42 44.36 21.77
CA LEU A 777 1.87 45.73 21.44
C LEU A 777 2.05 45.94 19.93
N ILE A 778 2.36 44.90 19.17
CA ILE A 778 2.72 45.07 17.78
C ILE A 778 1.69 44.39 16.86
N GLU A 779 1.37 43.10 17.07
CA GLU A 779 0.46 42.35 16.17
C GLU A 779 -0.97 42.94 16.25
N ASP A 780 -1.51 43.11 17.46
CA ASP A 780 -2.87 43.63 17.67
C ASP A 780 -2.97 45.09 17.16
N ALA A 781 -1.98 45.95 17.48
CA ALA A 781 -1.97 47.33 17.03
C ALA A 781 -1.77 47.48 15.50
N LEU A 782 -0.93 46.61 14.89
CA LEU A 782 -0.77 46.57 13.44
C LEU A 782 -2.06 46.09 12.74
N ALA A 783 -2.78 45.12 13.33
CA ALA A 783 -4.04 44.68 12.79
C ALA A 783 -5.11 45.83 12.77
N GLU A 784 -5.17 46.66 13.82
CA GLU A 784 -6.03 47.85 13.85
C GLU A 784 -5.66 48.84 12.76
N GLU A 785 -4.36 49.09 12.53
CA GLU A 785 -3.88 49.97 11.46
C GLU A 785 -4.23 49.46 10.06
N ILE A 786 -4.16 48.17 9.84
CA ILE A 786 -4.57 47.53 8.59
C ILE A 786 -6.09 47.62 8.40
N LEU A 787 -6.88 47.30 9.44
CA LEU A 787 -8.35 47.34 9.38
C LEU A 787 -8.88 48.75 9.20
N SER A 788 -8.22 49.78 9.77
CA SER A 788 -8.54 51.22 9.56
C SER A 788 -8.14 51.76 8.19
N GLY A 789 -7.45 50.93 7.35
CA GLY A 789 -7.02 51.30 6.02
C GLY A 789 -5.81 52.25 5.97
N ARG A 790 -5.16 52.51 7.12
CA ARG A 790 -3.93 53.33 7.19
C ARG A 790 -2.70 52.59 6.71
N VAL A 791 -2.69 51.30 6.79
CA VAL A 791 -1.65 50.40 6.26
C VAL A 791 -2.25 49.52 5.16
N LYS A 792 -1.65 49.50 4.00
CA LYS A 792 -2.08 48.72 2.82
C LYS A 792 -1.01 47.73 2.37
N SER A 793 -1.41 46.77 1.57
CA SER A 793 -0.46 45.89 0.89
C SER A 793 0.51 46.67 0.01
N GLY A 794 1.79 46.37 0.10
CA GLY A 794 2.88 47.10 -0.57
C GLY A 794 3.56 48.18 0.26
N ASP A 795 3.01 48.54 1.43
CA ASP A 795 3.54 49.63 2.25
C ASP A 795 4.79 49.21 3.06
N HIS A 796 5.65 50.26 3.28
CA HIS A 796 6.76 50.18 4.24
C HIS A 796 6.34 50.76 5.58
N VAL A 797 6.20 49.91 6.60
CA VAL A 797 5.74 50.28 7.93
C VAL A 797 6.88 50.20 8.93
N SER A 798 7.13 51.27 9.65
CA SER A 798 8.09 51.32 10.76
C SER A 798 7.35 51.45 12.08
N ALA A 799 7.48 50.42 12.96
CA ALA A 799 6.94 50.45 14.32
C ALA A 799 7.97 51.05 15.29
N GLY A 800 7.66 52.15 15.90
CA GLY A 800 8.47 52.83 16.91
C GLY A 800 7.72 52.95 18.25
N PHE A 801 8.44 53.48 19.26
CA PHE A 801 7.87 53.74 20.59
C PHE A 801 8.01 55.22 20.93
N ARG A 802 6.90 55.92 21.19
CA ARG A 802 6.84 57.32 21.62
C ARG A 802 5.69 57.53 22.58
N GLU A 803 5.91 58.36 23.59
CA GLU A 803 4.88 58.77 24.58
C GLU A 803 4.12 57.56 25.19
N ASP A 804 4.86 56.51 25.56
CA ASP A 804 4.34 55.25 26.15
C ASP A 804 3.37 54.45 25.23
N LYS A 805 3.39 54.73 23.91
CA LYS A 805 2.60 54.02 22.89
C LYS A 805 3.43 53.57 21.69
N VAL A 806 3.00 52.50 21.07
CA VAL A 806 3.55 52.06 19.78
C VAL A 806 2.95 52.94 18.67
N VAL A 807 3.81 53.52 17.85
CA VAL A 807 3.41 54.38 16.75
C VAL A 807 3.91 53.79 15.45
N PHE A 808 3.01 53.64 14.50
CA PHE A 808 3.33 53.15 13.16
C PHE A 808 3.51 54.34 12.23
N SER A 809 4.65 54.40 11.55
CA SER A 809 4.90 55.36 10.47
C SER A 809 4.90 54.59 9.14
N VAL A 810 4.00 55.02 8.25
CA VAL A 810 3.84 54.41 6.92
C VAL A 810 4.59 55.28 5.92
N LYS A 811 5.50 54.69 5.13
CA LYS A 811 6.04 55.27 3.93
C LYS A 811 5.34 54.63 2.74
N ASN A 812 4.48 55.40 2.08
CA ASN A 812 3.88 54.97 0.82
C ASN A 812 5.00 54.82 -0.21
N LYS A 813 4.89 53.79 -1.05
CA LYS A 813 5.82 53.52 -2.15
C LYS A 813 5.88 54.67 -3.14
#